data_97bb63969f3af3f33761c049adb339de
#
_entry.id   97bb63969f3af3f33761c049adb339de
#
_cell.length_a   1.000
_cell.length_b   1.000
_cell.length_c   1.000
_cell.angle_alpha   90.00
_cell.angle_beta   90.00
_cell.angle_gamma   90.00
#
_symmetry.space_group_name_H-M   'P 1'
#
loop_
_entity.id
_entity.type
_entity.pdbx_description
1 polymer ?
#
loop_
_entity_poly.entity_id
_entity_poly.type
_entity_poly.pdbx_seq_one_letter_code
_entity_poly.pdbx_strand_id
1 'polypeptide(L)'
;MSDAISNKALPGTAPPNAGADKTVVKAINLSGGIFGACPAHVDVKDGKVVRIRPLHYDSKYDFESFNPWEMERNGVKLRPLTKSVPPPWGLAYKKRTYSPNRVPYPMKRVDWDPNGERNTQNRGSSKFERISWDEATDIIASEIKRIHKEYGPLAILVQGDGHSESKLIHAPHGCSTLLLNKMGGFTQQVRNPDSWEGWYWGAKHVWGKGFIGNMAPAENLVNDMTENTDMIVLQGGDPETTPWGFRGQFASRLMFFWQKAGIEQVYICPDLNYSAAVHANKWIPILPNTDAAMQLAIIYTWVVEGTYDKEYVATHAVGMDKIEDYVLGKVDGVPKTPKWASEKCGVPSYTIKAMARHWAKVRTSTGHYFGGGFIRGPYATEPARLECIQLGMQGLGKPGQHHAQIAYMGMPKNITWDQLNYDIANSDPSTGFQEYSGTFETIKQKDPELYERIFNPHRGTPQAWGKQFIPKTLIEEAIKAGTDKHINFWGTGGHEEEPIDQMIKYQYPVKKGDLRFSGSEKKNLAHNDTDIDKIYERIDYDGVPIHMVWTDTPCRQTCWGDGFDIGMTIRSPQIEFVLAQHPWLENDCIYADIVLPANTTLEVDDVMPCVRDGEHFQTMLNMRQAVKPIGESKSDFECVVEIAKKLDMEKEVTIGRTVEQYVEGVYKGMNFDKITPWEEFQEKDYMVIPVSKNWKKLPAGLYEFYKDPVGHPLPTPTGKLEFCSTNLSKYFPNDEERPPYPQWIEKGITHDERLSSSRARTYPLLIITNHPRWRVHAQADDIPWTKEAMTGKIRGFDGYLYEPCWINPKDAEARGIKTGDIVKVFNERGIVLCGALVMERIMPGAVSVDHGARTDIIIPGKLDRGGAINLITPKGLTSRHAGGQATTSFLVDVQRASMEELDKWRREYPEAWNREYDRASGLKANAWVERGK
;
A
#
# COMPACT_ATOMS: atom_id res chain seq x y z
N MET A 1 -10.29 -20.39 37.64
CA MET A 1 -9.74 -19.03 37.64
C MET A 1 -10.30 -18.14 36.53
N SER A 2 -10.87 -18.67 35.43
CA SER A 2 -11.52 -17.90 34.36
C SER A 2 -12.88 -17.34 34.77
N ASP A 3 -13.64 -18.04 35.60
CA ASP A 3 -15.02 -17.68 35.93
C ASP A 3 -15.17 -16.62 37.03
N ALA A 4 -14.10 -16.39 37.81
CA ALA A 4 -14.15 -15.38 38.87
C ALA A 4 -13.82 -13.95 38.36
N ILE A 5 -13.23 -13.84 37.17
CA ILE A 5 -12.90 -12.55 36.56
C ILE A 5 -14.07 -12.03 35.71
N SER A 6 -14.93 -12.89 35.20
CA SER A 6 -16.06 -12.54 34.34
C SER A 6 -17.22 -11.87 35.08
N ASN A 7 -17.33 -12.05 36.41
CA ASN A 7 -18.50 -11.60 37.18
C ASN A 7 -18.38 -10.20 37.80
N LYS A 8 -17.29 -9.46 37.59
CA LYS A 8 -17.08 -8.11 38.13
C LYS A 8 -16.76 -7.02 37.09
N ALA A 9 -16.47 -7.38 35.87
CA ALA A 9 -16.33 -6.42 34.79
C ALA A 9 -17.49 -6.62 33.82
N LEU A 10 -18.01 -5.56 33.24
CA LEU A 10 -18.90 -5.68 32.08
C LEU A 10 -18.26 -6.68 31.12
N PRO A 11 -19.01 -7.64 30.57
CA PRO A 11 -18.49 -8.59 29.62
C PRO A 11 -17.61 -7.87 28.58
N GLY A 12 -16.43 -8.38 28.33
CA GLY A 12 -15.55 -7.78 27.36
C GLY A 12 -14.73 -6.56 27.78
N THR A 13 -15.00 -5.92 28.89
CA THR A 13 -14.08 -4.87 29.38
C THR A 13 -12.88 -5.50 30.08
N ALA A 14 -11.68 -5.22 29.60
CA ALA A 14 -10.53 -5.38 30.46
C ALA A 14 -10.78 -4.60 31.75
N PRO A 15 -10.33 -5.11 32.93
CA PRO A 15 -10.43 -4.35 34.17
C PRO A 15 -9.99 -2.91 33.88
N PRO A 16 -10.72 -1.90 34.32
CA PRO A 16 -10.28 -0.54 34.14
C PRO A 16 -8.84 -0.45 34.62
N ASN A 17 -7.98 0.18 33.80
CA ASN A 17 -6.63 0.43 34.26
C ASN A 17 -6.75 1.19 35.58
N ALA A 18 -6.33 0.59 36.68
CA ALA A 18 -6.48 1.20 38.00
C ALA A 18 -5.87 2.60 37.97
N GLY A 19 -6.71 3.62 38.03
CA GLY A 19 -6.35 5.02 38.00
C GLY A 19 -6.36 5.67 36.58
N ALA A 20 -6.96 5.11 35.55
CA ALA A 20 -7.29 5.84 34.32
C ALA A 20 -8.45 6.84 34.60
N ASP A 21 -8.29 8.08 34.14
CA ASP A 21 -9.29 9.14 34.33
C ASP A 21 -10.43 9.01 33.32
N LYS A 22 -10.09 8.57 32.09
CA LYS A 22 -11.05 8.32 31.02
C LYS A 22 -10.56 7.24 30.05
N THR A 23 -11.47 6.62 29.35
CA THR A 23 -11.22 5.74 28.21
C THR A 23 -12.01 6.26 27.02
N VAL A 24 -11.37 6.36 25.86
CA VAL A 24 -12.02 6.75 24.58
C VAL A 24 -11.84 5.65 23.54
N VAL A 25 -12.70 5.67 22.53
CA VAL A 25 -12.61 4.76 21.37
C VAL A 25 -11.83 5.44 20.27
N LYS A 26 -10.89 4.75 19.67
CA LYS A 26 -10.07 5.23 18.55
C LYS A 26 -9.87 4.14 17.49
N ALA A 27 -9.69 4.57 16.27
CA ALA A 27 -9.10 3.77 15.22
C ALA A 27 -7.58 3.92 15.26
N ILE A 28 -6.85 2.83 15.45
CA ILE A 28 -5.39 2.83 15.47
C ILE A 28 -4.88 2.10 14.24
N ASN A 29 -4.76 2.82 13.15
CA ASN A 29 -4.32 2.33 11.87
C ASN A 29 -3.43 3.36 11.17
N LEU A 30 -2.60 2.91 10.26
CA LEU A 30 -1.71 3.74 9.43
C LEU A 30 -1.89 3.45 7.93
N SER A 31 -2.98 2.82 7.53
CA SER A 31 -3.23 2.47 6.13
C SER A 31 -3.92 3.55 5.30
N GLY A 32 -4.12 4.73 5.90
CA GLY A 32 -4.72 5.89 5.24
C GLY A 32 -6.17 6.15 5.60
N GLY A 33 -6.48 7.41 5.72
CA GLY A 33 -7.75 8.05 6.03
C GLY A 33 -8.97 7.16 6.22
N ILE A 34 -9.71 6.96 5.16
CA ILE A 34 -11.01 6.27 5.17
C ILE A 34 -10.92 4.73 5.09
N PHE A 35 -9.72 4.15 5.00
CA PHE A 35 -9.55 2.74 4.64
C PHE A 35 -9.36 1.81 5.82
N GLY A 36 -9.98 2.00 6.90
CA GLY A 36 -9.92 0.98 7.87
C GLY A 36 -9.45 1.42 9.22
N ALA A 37 -9.71 0.56 10.14
CA ALA A 37 -9.38 0.81 11.51
C ALA A 37 -9.16 -0.49 12.24
N CYS A 38 -8.23 -0.44 13.16
CA CYS A 38 -8.19 -1.35 14.27
C CYS A 38 -8.87 -0.64 15.45
N PRO A 39 -10.12 -0.96 15.76
CA PRO A 39 -10.81 -0.33 16.88
C PRO A 39 -10.10 -0.62 18.18
N ALA A 40 -9.86 0.40 18.97
CA ALA A 40 -9.13 0.29 20.22
C ALA A 40 -9.74 1.17 21.31
N HIS A 41 -9.62 0.72 22.55
CA HIS A 41 -9.77 1.58 23.72
C HIS A 41 -8.42 2.25 24.03
N VAL A 42 -8.48 3.53 24.30
CA VAL A 42 -7.32 4.34 24.72
C VAL A 42 -7.58 4.84 26.13
N ASP A 43 -6.80 4.35 27.08
CA ASP A 43 -6.90 4.73 28.49
C ASP A 43 -5.96 5.91 28.75
N VAL A 44 -6.51 6.94 29.38
CA VAL A 44 -5.83 8.22 29.69
C VAL A 44 -5.79 8.44 31.18
N LYS A 45 -4.65 8.88 31.70
CA LYS A 45 -4.44 9.29 33.08
C LYS A 45 -3.60 10.56 33.12
N ASP A 46 -4.00 11.53 33.92
CA ASP A 46 -3.31 12.81 34.08
C ASP A 46 -3.03 13.48 32.70
N GLY A 47 -3.99 13.40 31.78
CA GLY A 47 -3.88 13.93 30.43
C GLY A 47 -2.90 13.20 29.49
N LYS A 48 -2.39 12.01 29.87
CA LYS A 48 -1.48 11.20 29.06
C LYS A 48 -2.06 9.84 28.73
N VAL A 49 -1.81 9.34 27.52
CA VAL A 49 -2.15 7.98 27.15
C VAL A 49 -1.27 7.00 27.91
N VAL A 50 -1.89 6.18 28.77
CA VAL A 50 -1.21 5.17 29.56
C VAL A 50 -1.28 3.78 28.95
N ARG A 51 -2.37 3.46 28.23
CA ARG A 51 -2.55 2.17 27.59
C ARG A 51 -3.44 2.29 26.33
N ILE A 52 -3.09 1.52 25.30
CA ILE A 52 -3.95 1.21 24.16
C ILE A 52 -4.25 -0.30 24.23
N ARG A 53 -5.49 -0.68 24.10
CA ARG A 53 -5.97 -2.07 24.20
C ARG A 53 -7.07 -2.34 23.19
N PRO A 54 -7.32 -3.64 22.86
CA PRO A 54 -8.42 -3.99 21.97
C PRO A 54 -9.75 -3.36 22.37
N LEU A 55 -10.55 -2.93 21.41
CA LEU A 55 -11.97 -2.64 21.64
C LEU A 55 -12.68 -3.95 21.91
N HIS A 56 -13.47 -4.01 22.98
CA HIS A 56 -14.39 -5.11 23.25
C HIS A 56 -15.75 -4.76 22.67
N TYR A 57 -16.16 -5.49 21.64
CA TYR A 57 -17.41 -5.27 20.92
C TYR A 57 -18.65 -5.46 21.81
N ASP A 58 -18.55 -6.37 22.76
CA ASP A 58 -19.60 -6.73 23.73
C ASP A 58 -19.60 -5.85 24.99
N SER A 59 -18.75 -4.84 25.06
CA SER A 59 -18.70 -3.98 26.26
C SER A 59 -19.97 -3.15 26.49
N LYS A 60 -20.69 -2.82 25.41
CA LYS A 60 -21.92 -2.01 25.45
C LYS A 60 -23.08 -2.65 24.65
N TYR A 61 -22.91 -3.87 24.18
CA TYR A 61 -23.88 -4.60 23.35
C TYR A 61 -23.91 -6.07 23.71
N ASP A 62 -25.04 -6.73 23.46
CA ASP A 62 -25.11 -8.19 23.44
C ASP A 62 -24.40 -8.72 22.17
N PHE A 63 -23.39 -9.57 22.37
CA PHE A 63 -22.57 -10.09 21.29
C PHE A 63 -23.37 -10.89 20.25
N GLU A 64 -24.36 -11.66 20.69
CA GLU A 64 -25.16 -12.47 19.79
C GLU A 64 -26.13 -11.62 18.93
N SER A 65 -26.42 -10.36 19.33
CA SER A 65 -27.19 -9.43 18.52
C SER A 65 -26.51 -9.05 17.21
N PHE A 66 -25.19 -9.23 17.11
CA PHE A 66 -24.42 -8.98 15.88
C PHE A 66 -24.55 -10.10 14.85
N ASN A 67 -25.26 -11.19 15.17
CA ASN A 67 -25.34 -12.39 14.34
C ASN A 67 -23.93 -12.88 13.93
N PRO A 68 -23.06 -13.23 14.88
CA PRO A 68 -21.65 -13.56 14.59
C PRO A 68 -21.56 -14.77 13.66
N TRP A 69 -20.79 -14.65 12.62
CA TRP A 69 -20.54 -15.73 11.68
C TRP A 69 -19.76 -16.89 12.31
N GLU A 70 -19.97 -18.10 11.84
CA GLU A 70 -19.20 -19.29 12.23
C GLU A 70 -18.85 -20.10 10.99
N MET A 71 -17.57 -20.40 10.84
CA MET A 71 -17.01 -21.30 9.83
C MET A 71 -16.54 -22.58 10.51
N GLU A 72 -16.72 -23.72 9.85
CA GLU A 72 -16.32 -25.02 10.40
C GLU A 72 -15.78 -25.93 9.32
N ARG A 73 -14.71 -26.70 9.65
CA ARG A 73 -14.21 -27.80 8.85
C ARG A 73 -13.56 -28.84 9.77
N ASN A 74 -13.84 -30.13 9.53
CA ASN A 74 -13.29 -31.26 10.29
C ASN A 74 -13.45 -31.11 11.82
N GLY A 75 -14.57 -30.54 12.28
CA GLY A 75 -14.84 -30.28 13.71
C GLY A 75 -14.10 -29.09 14.30
N VAL A 76 -13.25 -28.39 13.51
CA VAL A 76 -12.58 -27.16 13.94
C VAL A 76 -13.44 -25.96 13.56
N LYS A 77 -13.66 -25.08 14.51
CA LYS A 77 -14.54 -23.90 14.33
C LYS A 77 -13.75 -22.60 14.45
N LEU A 78 -14.16 -21.62 13.66
CA LEU A 78 -13.70 -20.24 13.76
C LEU A 78 -14.91 -19.31 13.88
N ARG A 79 -14.93 -18.50 14.94
CA ARG A 79 -15.92 -17.42 15.16
C ARG A 79 -15.20 -16.10 15.37
N PRO A 80 -15.86 -14.96 15.19
CA PRO A 80 -15.36 -13.67 15.65
C PRO A 80 -15.01 -13.72 17.14
N LEU A 81 -13.95 -13.01 17.53
CA LEU A 81 -13.70 -12.73 18.94
C LEU A 81 -14.64 -11.62 19.41
N THR A 82 -14.88 -11.58 20.71
CA THR A 82 -15.61 -10.47 21.35
C THR A 82 -14.81 -9.17 21.38
N LYS A 83 -13.57 -9.20 20.89
CA LYS A 83 -12.65 -8.05 20.87
C LYS A 83 -11.89 -7.95 19.56
N SER A 84 -11.45 -6.72 19.23
CA SER A 84 -10.57 -6.44 18.12
C SER A 84 -9.18 -7.09 18.29
N VAL A 85 -8.41 -7.19 17.21
CA VAL A 85 -7.07 -7.79 17.20
C VAL A 85 -6.03 -6.83 16.57
N PRO A 86 -5.80 -5.66 17.17
CA PRO A 86 -4.89 -4.66 16.61
C PRO A 86 -3.45 -5.18 16.50
N PRO A 87 -2.68 -4.67 15.53
CA PRO A 87 -1.30 -5.06 15.34
C PRO A 87 -0.41 -4.60 16.52
N PRO A 88 0.75 -5.26 16.74
CA PRO A 88 1.66 -4.91 17.84
C PRO A 88 2.08 -3.43 17.87
N TRP A 89 2.39 -2.85 16.70
CA TRP A 89 2.73 -1.43 16.59
C TRP A 89 1.56 -0.51 16.97
N GLY A 90 0.31 -0.93 16.71
CA GLY A 90 -0.90 -0.21 17.12
C GLY A 90 -1.04 -0.13 18.64
N LEU A 91 -0.77 -1.24 19.35
CA LEU A 91 -0.76 -1.26 20.83
C LEU A 91 0.37 -0.40 21.40
N ALA A 92 1.48 -0.28 20.68
CA ALA A 92 2.63 0.53 21.07
C ALA A 92 2.55 1.99 20.56
N TYR A 93 1.50 2.37 19.84
CA TYR A 93 1.36 3.67 19.17
C TYR A 93 1.51 4.89 20.10
N LYS A 94 1.18 4.75 21.40
CA LYS A 94 1.43 5.81 22.37
C LYS A 94 2.89 6.28 22.38
N LYS A 95 3.84 5.41 22.05
CA LYS A 95 5.27 5.79 21.98
C LYS A 95 5.56 6.70 20.79
N ARG A 96 4.84 6.52 19.69
CA ARG A 96 4.91 7.40 18.53
C ARG A 96 4.31 8.78 18.84
N THR A 97 3.19 8.83 19.55
CA THR A 97 2.56 10.10 19.96
C THR A 97 3.52 10.98 20.74
N TYR A 98 4.33 10.37 21.62
CA TYR A 98 5.33 11.08 22.44
C TYR A 98 6.77 10.91 21.91
N SER A 99 6.92 10.66 20.62
CA SER A 99 8.23 10.54 19.97
C SER A 99 9.02 11.86 20.09
N PRO A 100 10.34 11.82 20.31
CA PRO A 100 11.18 13.03 20.32
C PRO A 100 11.18 13.77 18.98
N ASN A 101 10.74 13.12 17.90
CA ASN A 101 10.58 13.73 16.58
C ASN A 101 9.25 14.47 16.37
N ARG A 102 8.38 14.55 17.37
CA ARG A 102 7.16 15.36 17.27
C ARG A 102 7.51 16.80 16.91
N VAL A 103 6.73 17.35 15.97
CA VAL A 103 6.78 18.77 15.61
C VAL A 103 5.75 19.49 16.48
N PRO A 104 6.17 20.22 17.51
CA PRO A 104 5.24 20.86 18.43
C PRO A 104 4.83 22.28 18.02
N TYR A 105 5.55 22.90 17.09
CA TYR A 105 5.34 24.28 16.65
C TYR A 105 5.55 24.38 15.15
N PRO A 106 5.00 25.41 14.47
CA PRO A 106 5.42 25.73 13.11
C PRO A 106 6.92 25.98 13.06
N MET A 107 7.58 25.40 12.07
CA MET A 107 9.04 25.50 11.92
C MET A 107 9.40 25.96 10.52
N LYS A 108 10.42 26.83 10.44
CA LYS A 108 11.00 27.33 9.19
C LYS A 108 12.47 26.92 9.11
N ARG A 109 12.93 26.56 7.93
CA ARG A 109 14.33 26.27 7.67
C ARG A 109 15.18 27.53 7.86
N VAL A 110 16.26 27.45 8.69
CA VAL A 110 17.02 28.63 9.17
C VAL A 110 17.70 29.44 8.08
N ASP A 111 18.07 28.81 6.97
CA ASP A 111 18.78 29.42 5.86
C ASP A 111 17.89 29.65 4.62
N TRP A 112 16.58 29.58 4.78
CA TRP A 112 15.61 29.87 3.73
C TRP A 112 14.88 31.20 4.01
N ASP A 113 14.87 32.09 3.02
CA ASP A 113 14.14 33.36 3.07
C ASP A 113 13.24 33.45 1.82
N PRO A 114 11.91 33.59 1.98
CA PRO A 114 10.99 33.73 0.83
C PRO A 114 11.25 34.98 0.00
N ASN A 115 11.81 36.04 0.61
CA ASN A 115 12.13 37.30 -0.05
C ASN A 115 13.63 37.47 -0.38
N GLY A 116 14.45 36.44 -0.09
CA GLY A 116 15.89 36.48 -0.26
C GLY A 116 16.47 35.17 -0.77
N GLU A 117 17.52 34.71 -0.12
CA GLU A 117 18.19 33.46 -0.46
C GLU A 117 17.36 32.24 -0.11
N ARG A 118 16.96 31.47 -1.10
CA ARG A 118 16.15 30.26 -0.89
C ARG A 118 16.96 29.04 -0.50
N ASN A 119 18.25 29.01 -0.81
CA ASN A 119 19.19 27.96 -0.42
C ASN A 119 18.64 26.54 -0.58
N THR A 120 18.01 26.24 -1.72
CA THR A 120 17.31 24.97 -1.99
C THR A 120 18.24 23.77 -1.92
N GLN A 121 19.53 23.95 -2.27
CA GLN A 121 20.57 22.93 -2.20
C GLN A 121 20.84 22.42 -0.78
N ASN A 122 20.44 23.15 0.24
CA ASN A 122 20.62 22.79 1.65
C ASN A 122 19.44 22.00 2.24
N ARG A 123 18.35 21.82 1.50
CA ARG A 123 17.23 21.00 1.94
C ARG A 123 17.68 19.60 2.36
N GLY A 124 17.16 19.09 3.46
CA GLY A 124 17.56 17.82 4.07
C GLY A 124 18.82 17.88 4.93
N SER A 125 19.57 19.00 4.93
CA SER A 125 20.79 19.20 5.72
C SER A 125 20.63 20.35 6.74
N SER A 126 19.84 21.34 6.43
CA SER A 126 19.63 22.52 7.29
C SER A 126 18.85 22.20 8.56
N LYS A 127 19.04 23.06 9.56
CA LYS A 127 18.25 23.08 10.80
C LYS A 127 16.95 23.86 10.60
N PHE A 128 16.05 23.73 11.56
CA PHE A 128 14.80 24.46 11.60
C PHE A 128 14.73 25.35 12.84
N GLU A 129 14.09 26.50 12.71
CA GLU A 129 13.75 27.39 13.80
C GLU A 129 12.23 27.43 14.01
N ARG A 130 11.81 27.57 15.26
CA ARG A 130 10.41 27.83 15.59
C ARG A 130 9.97 29.21 15.09
N ILE A 131 8.80 29.26 14.46
CA ILE A 131 8.10 30.50 14.11
C ILE A 131 6.68 30.47 14.69
N SER A 132 5.99 31.62 14.71
CA SER A 132 4.58 31.66 15.10
C SER A 132 3.64 31.12 14.01
N TRP A 133 2.44 30.72 14.39
CA TRP A 133 1.40 30.37 13.42
C TRP A 133 1.07 31.51 12.47
N ASP A 134 1.03 32.74 12.99
CA ASP A 134 0.75 33.93 12.20
C ASP A 134 1.82 34.15 11.13
N GLU A 135 3.09 34.10 11.52
CA GLU A 135 4.23 34.18 10.60
C GLU A 135 4.22 33.04 9.55
N ALA A 136 3.98 31.82 10.00
CA ALA A 136 3.95 30.65 9.11
C ALA A 136 2.86 30.78 8.04
N THR A 137 1.65 31.14 8.47
CA THR A 137 0.50 31.28 7.56
C THR A 137 0.59 32.47 6.64
N ASP A 138 1.17 33.59 7.10
CA ASP A 138 1.46 34.76 6.25
C ASP A 138 2.46 34.39 5.14
N ILE A 139 3.54 33.72 5.47
CA ILE A 139 4.53 33.25 4.48
C ILE A 139 3.88 32.29 3.48
N ILE A 140 3.17 31.26 3.97
CA ILE A 140 2.55 30.25 3.11
C ILE A 140 1.53 30.89 2.17
N ALA A 141 0.64 31.73 2.68
CA ALA A 141 -0.36 32.40 1.86
C ALA A 141 0.28 33.34 0.83
N SER A 142 1.35 34.05 1.21
CA SER A 142 2.11 34.92 0.30
C SER A 142 2.78 34.14 -0.83
N GLU A 143 3.42 33.02 -0.51
CA GLU A 143 4.06 32.15 -1.51
C GLU A 143 3.02 31.51 -2.45
N ILE A 144 1.89 31.03 -1.94
CA ILE A 144 0.79 30.54 -2.79
C ILE A 144 0.29 31.64 -3.74
N LYS A 145 0.01 32.84 -3.22
CA LYS A 145 -0.42 33.97 -4.07
C LYS A 145 0.64 34.34 -5.10
N ARG A 146 1.92 34.37 -4.73
CA ARG A 146 3.02 34.69 -5.63
C ARG A 146 3.13 33.65 -6.75
N ILE A 147 3.18 32.38 -6.40
CA ILE A 147 3.30 31.25 -7.36
C ILE A 147 2.09 31.23 -8.31
N HIS A 148 0.88 31.44 -7.80
CA HIS A 148 -0.31 31.55 -8.64
C HIS A 148 -0.23 32.72 -9.62
N LYS A 149 0.28 33.88 -9.17
CA LYS A 149 0.41 35.07 -10.01
C LYS A 149 1.48 34.89 -11.09
N GLU A 150 2.61 34.27 -10.75
CA GLU A 150 3.77 34.17 -11.63
C GLU A 150 3.65 32.99 -12.62
N TYR A 151 3.14 31.84 -12.15
CA TYR A 151 3.15 30.58 -12.90
C TYR A 151 1.75 29.96 -13.06
N GLY A 152 0.77 30.40 -12.29
CA GLY A 152 -0.57 29.82 -12.26
C GLY A 152 -0.74 28.72 -11.22
N PRO A 153 -2.00 28.28 -10.96
CA PRO A 153 -2.31 27.34 -9.89
C PRO A 153 -1.70 25.94 -10.10
N LEU A 154 -1.48 25.54 -11.36
CA LEU A 154 -0.91 24.22 -11.66
C LEU A 154 0.57 24.10 -11.34
N ALA A 155 1.25 25.21 -10.99
CA ALA A 155 2.64 25.18 -10.50
C ALA A 155 2.81 24.58 -9.10
N ILE A 156 1.71 24.28 -8.41
CA ILE A 156 1.71 23.62 -7.11
C ILE A 156 1.42 22.12 -7.27
N LEU A 157 2.39 21.29 -6.94
CA LEU A 157 2.22 19.83 -6.84
C LEU A 157 1.77 19.46 -5.44
N VAL A 158 0.64 18.79 -5.33
CA VAL A 158 0.22 18.17 -4.05
C VAL A 158 0.65 16.71 -4.03
N GLN A 159 1.39 16.37 -3.00
CA GLN A 159 1.79 15.01 -2.69
C GLN A 159 0.96 14.49 -1.53
N GLY A 160 -0.12 13.81 -1.84
CA GLY A 160 -1.11 13.30 -0.89
C GLY A 160 -1.38 11.80 -1.05
N ASP A 161 -0.39 11.01 -1.40
CA ASP A 161 -0.56 9.57 -1.58
C ASP A 161 0.47 8.81 -0.77
N GLY A 162 0.04 8.32 0.32
CA GLY A 162 0.76 7.49 1.24
C GLY A 162 -0.20 7.00 2.30
N HIS A 163 0.21 6.02 3.05
CA HIS A 163 -0.58 5.60 4.19
C HIS A 163 -0.39 6.59 5.34
N SER A 164 -1.50 6.99 5.95
CA SER A 164 -1.55 7.94 7.05
C SER A 164 -2.38 7.38 8.20
N GLU A 165 -2.51 8.16 9.27
CA GLU A 165 -3.36 7.81 10.39
C GLU A 165 -4.84 7.74 10.03
N SER A 166 -5.59 6.95 10.79
CA SER A 166 -7.06 6.86 10.65
C SER A 166 -7.72 8.13 11.14
N LYS A 167 -7.99 9.02 10.23
CA LYS A 167 -8.74 10.27 10.40
C LYS A 167 -9.61 10.47 9.16
N LEU A 168 -10.82 10.96 9.31
CA LEU A 168 -11.72 11.24 8.19
C LEU A 168 -11.91 12.74 8.00
N ILE A 169 -12.40 13.44 9.01
CA ILE A 169 -12.61 14.90 8.96
C ILE A 169 -11.26 15.61 8.90
N HIS A 170 -10.31 15.12 9.68
CA HIS A 170 -8.96 15.64 9.79
C HIS A 170 -7.94 14.80 9.00
N ALA A 171 -8.38 14.11 7.96
CA ALA A 171 -7.45 13.33 7.14
C ALA A 171 -6.46 14.26 6.42
N PRO A 172 -5.15 13.94 6.42
CA PRO A 172 -4.17 14.75 5.73
C PRO A 172 -4.50 14.87 4.25
N HIS A 173 -4.79 13.75 3.59
CA HIS A 173 -5.21 13.76 2.20
C HIS A 173 -6.58 14.42 2.05
N GLY A 174 -6.65 15.44 1.22
CA GLY A 174 -7.88 16.11 0.87
C GLY A 174 -8.09 17.48 1.51
N CYS A 175 -7.49 17.79 2.65
CA CYS A 175 -7.63 19.12 3.23
C CYS A 175 -6.94 20.20 2.38
N SER A 176 -5.68 19.98 1.99
CA SER A 176 -4.92 20.86 1.11
C SER A 176 -5.52 20.97 -0.29
N THR A 177 -5.93 19.85 -0.86
CA THR A 177 -6.53 19.79 -2.20
C THR A 177 -7.87 20.51 -2.27
N LEU A 178 -8.66 20.49 -1.20
CA LEU A 178 -9.89 21.25 -1.13
C LEU A 178 -9.65 22.76 -1.27
N LEU A 179 -8.69 23.31 -0.53
CA LEU A 179 -8.31 24.71 -0.65
C LEU A 179 -7.83 25.06 -2.05
N LEU A 180 -6.88 24.29 -2.58
CA LEU A 180 -6.29 24.57 -3.89
C LEU A 180 -7.28 24.42 -5.03
N ASN A 181 -8.24 23.48 -4.96
CA ASN A 181 -9.32 23.37 -5.93
C ASN A 181 -10.19 24.65 -5.98
N LYS A 182 -10.47 25.23 -4.81
CA LYS A 182 -11.22 26.50 -4.73
C LYS A 182 -10.41 27.69 -5.29
N MET A 183 -9.07 27.56 -5.29
CA MET A 183 -8.16 28.56 -5.84
C MET A 183 -7.83 28.39 -7.33
N GLY A 184 -8.45 27.47 -8.03
CA GLY A 184 -8.25 27.27 -9.47
C GLY A 184 -7.58 25.96 -9.87
N GLY A 185 -7.21 25.13 -8.92
CA GLY A 185 -6.63 23.81 -9.13
C GLY A 185 -5.18 23.68 -8.64
N PHE A 186 -4.57 22.55 -8.96
CA PHE A 186 -3.20 22.17 -8.62
C PHE A 186 -2.74 21.05 -9.54
N THR A 187 -1.46 20.71 -9.50
CA THR A 187 -0.94 19.50 -10.15
C THR A 187 -1.12 18.31 -9.23
N GLN A 188 -1.82 17.31 -9.73
CA GLN A 188 -2.09 16.07 -9.01
C GLN A 188 -1.00 15.02 -9.27
N GLN A 189 -0.53 14.40 -8.23
CA GLN A 189 0.25 13.18 -8.33
C GLN A 189 -0.65 12.02 -8.73
N VAL A 190 -0.38 11.39 -9.86
CA VAL A 190 -1.08 10.16 -10.24
C VAL A 190 -0.50 8.98 -9.48
N ARG A 191 -1.37 8.22 -8.89
CA ARG A 191 -0.99 7.05 -8.12
C ARG A 191 -0.39 5.95 -9.01
N ASN A 192 0.84 5.56 -8.70
CA ASN A 192 1.48 4.34 -9.18
C ASN A 192 1.97 3.60 -7.93
N PRO A 193 1.09 2.96 -7.16
CA PRO A 193 1.48 2.37 -5.90
C PRO A 193 2.36 1.15 -6.10
N ASP A 194 3.05 0.79 -5.04
CA ASP A 194 3.89 -0.38 -4.93
C ASP A 194 3.19 -1.56 -4.24
N SER A 195 1.85 -1.56 -4.20
CA SER A 195 1.08 -2.59 -3.52
C SER A 195 0.69 -3.74 -4.46
N TRP A 196 -0.22 -3.47 -5.42
CA TRP A 196 -0.93 -4.51 -6.17
C TRP A 196 -1.00 -4.28 -7.66
N GLU A 197 -0.80 -3.07 -8.10
CA GLU A 197 -1.21 -2.59 -9.40
C GLU A 197 -0.52 -3.31 -10.55
N GLY A 198 0.70 -3.80 -10.35
CA GLY A 198 1.37 -4.66 -11.32
C GLY A 198 0.64 -6.00 -11.50
N TRP A 199 0.22 -6.59 -10.36
CA TRP A 199 -0.49 -7.86 -10.40
C TRP A 199 -1.87 -7.72 -11.03
N TYR A 200 -2.71 -6.82 -10.56
CA TYR A 200 -4.07 -6.76 -11.09
C TYR A 200 -4.14 -6.19 -12.50
N TRP A 201 -3.18 -5.36 -12.91
CA TRP A 201 -3.06 -5.00 -14.32
C TRP A 201 -2.90 -6.26 -15.19
N GLY A 202 -2.03 -7.19 -14.81
CA GLY A 202 -1.88 -8.49 -15.47
C GLY A 202 -3.18 -9.31 -15.42
N ALA A 203 -3.73 -9.52 -14.23
CA ALA A 203 -4.93 -10.32 -14.01
C ALA A 203 -6.14 -9.81 -14.81
N LYS A 204 -6.30 -8.48 -14.91
CA LYS A 204 -7.37 -7.84 -15.68
C LYS A 204 -7.39 -8.27 -17.16
N HIS A 205 -6.24 -8.58 -17.73
CA HIS A 205 -6.13 -9.08 -19.09
C HIS A 205 -6.53 -10.56 -19.26
N VAL A 206 -6.79 -11.26 -18.15
CA VAL A 206 -7.26 -12.65 -18.17
C VAL A 206 -8.76 -12.73 -17.84
N TRP A 207 -9.21 -12.02 -16.81
CA TRP A 207 -10.60 -12.12 -16.35
C TRP A 207 -11.40 -10.81 -16.38
N GLY A 208 -10.82 -9.75 -16.96
CA GLY A 208 -11.50 -8.48 -17.20
C GLY A 208 -11.68 -7.56 -15.99
N LYS A 209 -11.49 -8.07 -14.79
CA LYS A 209 -11.55 -7.31 -13.52
C LYS A 209 -10.34 -7.58 -12.67
N GLY A 210 -9.97 -6.66 -11.85
CA GLY A 210 -8.85 -6.86 -10.97
C GLY A 210 -8.62 -5.68 -10.04
N PHE A 211 -9.47 -5.53 -9.04
CA PHE A 211 -9.12 -4.65 -7.95
C PHE A 211 -8.46 -5.44 -6.84
N ILE A 212 -7.26 -4.99 -6.43
CA ILE A 212 -6.50 -5.56 -5.30
C ILE A 212 -6.41 -7.10 -5.35
N GLY A 213 -6.29 -7.66 -6.55
CA GLY A 213 -6.12 -9.09 -6.73
C GLY A 213 -7.33 -9.96 -6.39
N ASN A 214 -8.49 -9.38 -6.22
CA ASN A 214 -9.69 -10.13 -5.96
C ASN A 214 -10.60 -10.21 -7.17
N MET A 215 -11.25 -11.34 -7.29
CA MET A 215 -12.38 -11.49 -8.18
C MET A 215 -13.63 -10.98 -7.48
N ALA A 216 -14.41 -10.20 -8.18
CA ALA A 216 -15.75 -9.87 -7.71
C ALA A 216 -16.77 -10.87 -8.30
N PRO A 217 -17.79 -11.28 -7.54
CA PRO A 217 -18.02 -10.95 -6.14
C PRO A 217 -17.08 -11.70 -5.21
N ALA A 218 -16.58 -11.01 -4.19
CA ALA A 218 -15.68 -11.60 -3.20
C ALA A 218 -16.42 -12.16 -1.97
N GLU A 219 -17.72 -11.94 -1.90
CA GLU A 219 -18.57 -12.35 -0.79
C GLU A 219 -18.47 -13.86 -0.56
N ASN A 220 -18.45 -14.23 0.70
CA ASN A 220 -18.42 -15.63 1.14
C ASN A 220 -17.23 -16.48 0.70
N LEU A 221 -16.23 -15.86 0.09
CA LEU A 221 -15.06 -16.53 -0.49
C LEU A 221 -14.26 -17.32 0.56
N VAL A 222 -14.01 -16.71 1.73
CA VAL A 222 -13.27 -17.35 2.83
C VAL A 222 -14.03 -18.54 3.40
N ASN A 223 -15.37 -18.47 3.43
CA ASN A 223 -16.19 -19.62 3.88
C ASN A 223 -16.11 -20.78 2.89
N ASP A 224 -16.24 -20.52 1.59
CA ASP A 224 -16.14 -21.56 0.58
C ASP A 224 -14.75 -22.21 0.55
N MET A 225 -13.69 -21.40 0.65
CA MET A 225 -12.34 -21.91 0.81
C MET A 225 -12.20 -22.77 2.06
N THR A 226 -12.80 -22.37 3.17
CA THR A 226 -12.80 -23.19 4.39
C THR A 226 -13.45 -24.54 4.18
N GLU A 227 -14.63 -24.57 3.57
CA GLU A 227 -15.39 -25.79 3.38
C GLU A 227 -14.80 -26.72 2.31
N ASN A 228 -14.24 -26.17 1.25
CA ASN A 228 -13.99 -26.89 0.01
C ASN A 228 -12.53 -26.95 -0.44
N THR A 229 -11.64 -26.01 -0.06
CA THR A 229 -10.24 -26.01 -0.50
C THR A 229 -9.43 -27.07 0.24
N ASP A 230 -8.63 -27.85 -0.48
CA ASP A 230 -7.74 -28.84 0.11
C ASP A 230 -6.31 -28.29 0.29
N MET A 231 -5.87 -27.42 -0.62
CA MET A 231 -4.56 -26.77 -0.59
C MET A 231 -4.67 -25.28 -0.91
N ILE A 232 -3.94 -24.45 -0.17
CA ILE A 232 -3.76 -23.03 -0.46
C ILE A 232 -2.31 -22.81 -0.87
N VAL A 233 -2.09 -22.18 -2.03
CA VAL A 233 -0.78 -21.78 -2.51
C VAL A 233 -0.61 -20.27 -2.33
N LEU A 234 0.42 -19.86 -1.57
CA LEU A 234 0.77 -18.47 -1.33
C LEU A 234 2.11 -18.17 -2.04
N GLN A 235 2.04 -17.32 -3.06
CA GLN A 235 3.20 -16.88 -3.82
C GLN A 235 3.65 -15.50 -3.30
N GLY A 236 4.71 -15.47 -2.49
CA GLY A 236 5.25 -14.26 -1.89
C GLY A 236 4.37 -13.59 -0.82
N GLY A 237 3.28 -14.23 -0.40
CA GLY A 237 2.38 -13.70 0.63
C GLY A 237 2.89 -13.96 2.04
N ASP A 238 2.75 -12.96 2.93
CA ASP A 238 3.10 -13.09 4.36
C ASP A 238 2.06 -12.42 5.27
N PRO A 239 0.95 -13.10 5.57
CA PRO A 239 -0.09 -12.60 6.46
C PRO A 239 0.37 -12.25 7.88
N GLU A 240 1.48 -12.81 8.35
CA GLU A 240 2.05 -12.52 9.66
C GLU A 240 2.85 -11.22 9.68
N THR A 241 3.44 -10.83 8.55
CA THR A 241 4.35 -9.68 8.49
C THR A 241 3.61 -8.37 8.32
N THR A 242 2.51 -8.34 7.59
CA THR A 242 1.82 -7.09 7.24
C THR A 242 0.46 -6.91 7.92
N PRO A 243 0.36 -6.94 9.26
CA PRO A 243 -0.86 -6.57 9.94
C PRO A 243 -1.02 -5.03 9.95
N TRP A 244 -1.23 -4.44 8.77
CA TRP A 244 -1.22 -2.98 8.56
C TRP A 244 -2.32 -2.21 9.25
N GLY A 245 -3.21 -2.93 9.89
CA GLY A 245 -4.40 -2.38 10.42
C GLY A 245 -5.64 -2.76 9.63
N PHE A 246 -5.54 -3.17 8.40
CA PHE A 246 -6.62 -3.87 7.73
C PHE A 246 -6.84 -5.19 8.46
N ARG A 247 -7.99 -5.34 9.13
CA ARG A 247 -8.37 -6.53 9.91
C ARG A 247 -7.35 -6.95 10.99
N GLY A 248 -6.39 -6.11 11.32
CA GLY A 248 -5.39 -6.36 12.35
C GLY A 248 -4.66 -7.70 12.17
N GLN A 249 -4.61 -8.51 13.21
CA GLN A 249 -4.03 -9.85 13.20
C GLN A 249 -5.03 -10.96 12.82
N PHE A 250 -6.15 -10.64 12.19
CA PHE A 250 -7.16 -11.63 11.84
C PHE A 250 -6.64 -12.64 10.80
N ALA A 251 -5.81 -12.19 9.85
CA ALA A 251 -5.22 -13.07 8.85
C ALA A 251 -4.41 -14.21 9.49
N SER A 252 -3.61 -13.91 10.52
CA SER A 252 -2.89 -14.92 11.31
C SER A 252 -3.85 -15.95 11.93
N ARG A 253 -4.94 -15.51 12.54
CA ARG A 253 -5.95 -16.42 13.09
C ARG A 253 -6.58 -17.34 12.03
N LEU A 254 -6.85 -16.79 10.86
CA LEU A 254 -7.43 -17.55 9.75
C LEU A 254 -6.45 -18.63 9.25
N MET A 255 -5.18 -18.28 9.11
CA MET A 255 -4.15 -19.23 8.67
C MET A 255 -3.98 -20.39 9.68
N PHE A 256 -3.95 -20.11 10.99
CA PHE A 256 -3.94 -21.13 12.03
C PHE A 256 -5.18 -22.01 12.02
N PHE A 257 -6.35 -21.41 11.82
CA PHE A 257 -7.60 -22.15 11.71
C PHE A 257 -7.56 -23.12 10.54
N TRP A 258 -7.18 -22.65 9.35
CA TRP A 258 -7.09 -23.51 8.16
C TRP A 258 -6.08 -24.64 8.33
N GLN A 259 -4.93 -24.36 8.95
CA GLN A 259 -3.95 -25.40 9.26
C GLN A 259 -4.54 -26.49 10.18
N LYS A 260 -5.20 -26.09 11.27
CA LYS A 260 -5.86 -27.03 12.21
C LYS A 260 -7.02 -27.78 11.54
N ALA A 261 -7.73 -27.13 10.61
CA ALA A 261 -8.81 -27.71 9.85
C ALA A 261 -8.33 -28.68 8.74
N GLY A 262 -7.01 -28.85 8.57
CA GLY A 262 -6.42 -29.79 7.63
C GLY A 262 -6.29 -29.27 6.18
N ILE A 263 -6.33 -27.95 5.99
CA ILE A 263 -6.03 -27.35 4.69
C ILE A 263 -4.51 -27.20 4.57
N GLU A 264 -3.93 -27.82 3.56
CA GLU A 264 -2.50 -27.73 3.27
C GLU A 264 -2.13 -26.32 2.84
N GLN A 265 -0.99 -25.81 3.36
CA GLN A 265 -0.48 -24.48 3.02
C GLN A 265 0.91 -24.61 2.39
N VAL A 266 1.01 -24.22 1.12
CA VAL A 266 2.27 -24.21 0.35
C VAL A 266 2.70 -22.78 0.12
N TYR A 267 3.90 -22.45 0.59
CA TYR A 267 4.50 -21.13 0.42
C TYR A 267 5.62 -21.19 -0.62
N ILE A 268 5.52 -20.35 -1.65
CA ILE A 268 6.52 -20.18 -2.71
C ILE A 268 7.08 -18.77 -2.59
N CYS A 269 8.27 -18.65 -2.02
CA CYS A 269 8.91 -17.36 -1.76
C CYS A 269 10.42 -17.54 -1.51
N PRO A 270 11.23 -16.48 -1.73
CA PRO A 270 12.69 -16.55 -1.56
C PRO A 270 13.14 -16.76 -0.12
N ASP A 271 12.35 -16.28 0.82
CA ASP A 271 12.60 -16.35 2.25
C ASP A 271 11.60 -17.26 2.97
N LEU A 272 12.05 -17.99 3.96
CA LEU A 272 11.17 -18.60 4.95
C LEU A 272 10.60 -17.45 5.81
N ASN A 273 9.63 -16.72 5.24
CA ASN A 273 9.01 -15.57 5.86
C ASN A 273 8.25 -15.95 7.13
N TYR A 274 7.67 -15.00 7.85
CA TYR A 274 7.04 -15.29 9.14
C TYR A 274 5.84 -16.24 9.00
N SER A 275 5.02 -16.08 7.98
CA SER A 275 3.89 -16.97 7.73
C SER A 275 4.35 -18.37 7.32
N ALA A 276 5.31 -18.47 6.42
CA ALA A 276 5.87 -19.75 6.00
C ALA A 276 6.51 -20.49 7.18
N ALA A 277 7.22 -19.77 8.07
CA ALA A 277 7.85 -20.36 9.25
C ALA A 277 6.86 -20.95 10.26
N VAL A 278 5.62 -20.44 10.29
CA VAL A 278 4.59 -20.82 11.28
C VAL A 278 3.54 -21.75 10.71
N HIS A 279 3.14 -21.55 9.45
CA HIS A 279 1.96 -22.19 8.85
C HIS A 279 2.26 -23.18 7.73
N ALA A 280 3.45 -23.12 7.08
CA ALA A 280 3.71 -23.92 5.91
C ALA A 280 3.75 -25.43 6.20
N ASN A 281 2.97 -26.18 5.44
CA ASN A 281 3.20 -27.62 5.26
C ASN A 281 4.40 -27.84 4.32
N LYS A 282 4.57 -26.92 3.36
CA LYS A 282 5.70 -26.94 2.43
C LYS A 282 6.15 -25.51 2.11
N TRP A 283 7.44 -25.25 2.27
CA TRP A 283 8.13 -24.09 1.72
C TRP A 283 8.94 -24.50 0.49
N ILE A 284 8.76 -23.74 -0.61
CA ILE A 284 9.49 -23.90 -1.87
C ILE A 284 10.29 -22.60 -2.07
N PRO A 285 11.59 -22.59 -1.75
CA PRO A 285 12.44 -21.43 -2.01
C PRO A 285 12.60 -21.22 -3.51
N ILE A 286 12.37 -19.98 -3.95
CA ILE A 286 12.44 -19.57 -5.36
C ILE A 286 13.25 -18.29 -5.49
N LEU A 287 14.07 -18.15 -6.50
CA LEU A 287 14.80 -16.90 -6.76
C LEU A 287 13.82 -15.74 -6.99
N PRO A 288 14.09 -14.55 -6.45
CA PRO A 288 13.22 -13.40 -6.61
C PRO A 288 12.84 -13.14 -8.06
N ASN A 289 11.54 -12.88 -8.28
CA ASN A 289 10.99 -12.53 -9.59
C ASN A 289 11.16 -13.58 -10.70
N THR A 290 11.24 -14.85 -10.33
CA THR A 290 11.33 -15.96 -11.30
C THR A 290 10.10 -16.87 -11.31
N ASP A 291 9.03 -16.42 -10.64
CA ASP A 291 7.76 -17.16 -10.49
C ASP A 291 7.18 -17.59 -11.83
N ALA A 292 7.22 -16.73 -12.85
CA ALA A 292 6.72 -17.03 -14.18
C ALA A 292 7.39 -18.27 -14.81
N ALA A 293 8.68 -18.49 -14.56
CA ALA A 293 9.36 -19.68 -15.07
C ALA A 293 8.82 -20.97 -14.44
N MET A 294 8.60 -20.96 -13.10
CA MET A 294 8.02 -22.10 -12.40
C MET A 294 6.57 -22.35 -12.84
N GLN A 295 5.78 -21.30 -12.97
CA GLN A 295 4.38 -21.38 -13.40
C GLN A 295 4.23 -21.94 -14.81
N LEU A 296 5.05 -21.48 -15.75
CA LEU A 296 5.10 -22.03 -17.12
C LEU A 296 5.45 -23.50 -17.13
N ALA A 297 6.39 -23.95 -16.28
CA ALA A 297 6.76 -25.37 -16.20
C ALA A 297 5.68 -26.23 -15.52
N ILE A 298 4.91 -25.67 -14.60
CA ILE A 298 3.71 -26.32 -14.06
C ILE A 298 2.67 -26.53 -15.18
N ILE A 299 2.39 -25.46 -15.95
CA ILE A 299 1.48 -25.52 -17.09
C ILE A 299 1.98 -26.53 -18.16
N TYR A 300 3.28 -26.50 -18.49
CA TYR A 300 3.89 -27.48 -19.38
C TYR A 300 3.61 -28.89 -18.90
N THR A 301 3.81 -29.20 -17.63
CA THR A 301 3.57 -30.51 -17.05
C THR A 301 2.11 -30.93 -17.20
N TRP A 302 1.16 -30.03 -16.92
CA TRP A 302 -0.27 -30.30 -17.08
C TRP A 302 -0.66 -30.56 -18.54
N VAL A 303 -0.09 -29.83 -19.49
CA VAL A 303 -0.33 -29.99 -20.93
C VAL A 303 0.17 -31.36 -21.38
N VAL A 304 1.43 -31.72 -21.07
CA VAL A 304 2.05 -32.98 -21.51
C VAL A 304 1.42 -34.19 -20.83
N GLU A 305 1.04 -34.10 -19.57
CA GLU A 305 0.41 -35.18 -18.82
C GLU A 305 -1.13 -35.21 -18.98
N GLY A 306 -1.71 -34.18 -19.59
CA GLY A 306 -3.16 -34.05 -19.81
C GLY A 306 -3.98 -33.92 -18.54
N THR A 307 -3.42 -33.29 -17.49
CA THR A 307 -3.96 -33.27 -16.14
C THR A 307 -4.68 -31.96 -15.80
N TYR A 308 -4.88 -31.06 -16.74
CA TYR A 308 -5.76 -29.89 -16.57
C TYR A 308 -7.22 -30.21 -16.91
N ASP A 309 -8.14 -29.38 -16.47
CA ASP A 309 -9.58 -29.54 -16.71
C ASP A 309 -9.95 -29.08 -18.12
N LYS A 310 -9.88 -30.03 -19.06
CA LYS A 310 -10.11 -29.80 -20.50
C LYS A 310 -11.53 -29.34 -20.81
N GLU A 311 -12.52 -29.87 -20.11
CA GLU A 311 -13.92 -29.52 -20.31
C GLU A 311 -14.20 -28.07 -19.86
N TYR A 312 -13.68 -27.70 -18.67
CA TYR A 312 -13.78 -26.33 -18.18
C TYR A 312 -13.08 -25.35 -19.12
N VAL A 313 -11.85 -25.64 -19.53
CA VAL A 313 -11.09 -24.75 -20.44
C VAL A 313 -11.82 -24.58 -21.77
N ALA A 314 -12.36 -25.64 -22.34
CA ALA A 314 -13.09 -25.56 -23.62
C ALA A 314 -14.35 -24.68 -23.54
N THR A 315 -15.01 -24.62 -22.38
CA THR A 315 -16.26 -23.89 -22.21
C THR A 315 -16.07 -22.47 -21.62
N HIS A 316 -15.06 -22.29 -20.76
CA HIS A 316 -14.88 -21.07 -19.95
C HIS A 316 -13.69 -20.22 -20.37
N ALA A 317 -12.81 -20.71 -21.24
CA ALA A 317 -11.60 -19.98 -21.64
C ALA A 317 -11.44 -19.89 -23.15
N VAL A 318 -10.59 -18.94 -23.60
CA VAL A 318 -10.12 -18.81 -24.98
C VAL A 318 -8.59 -18.65 -24.98
N GLY A 319 -7.92 -19.03 -26.09
CA GLY A 319 -6.49 -18.84 -26.26
C GLY A 319 -5.60 -19.92 -25.62
N MET A 320 -6.16 -21.09 -25.28
CA MET A 320 -5.38 -22.22 -24.75
C MET A 320 -4.34 -22.74 -25.75
N ASP A 321 -4.67 -22.72 -27.06
CA ASP A 321 -3.77 -23.09 -28.14
C ASP A 321 -2.46 -22.28 -28.12
N LYS A 322 -2.52 -20.99 -27.82
CA LYS A 322 -1.35 -20.09 -27.68
C LYS A 322 -0.47 -20.48 -26.50
N ILE A 323 -1.09 -20.79 -25.37
CA ILE A 323 -0.38 -21.27 -24.18
C ILE A 323 0.30 -22.63 -24.45
N GLU A 324 -0.41 -23.58 -25.05
CA GLU A 324 0.14 -24.90 -25.41
C GLU A 324 1.33 -24.76 -26.37
N ASP A 325 1.19 -23.99 -27.44
CA ASP A 325 2.26 -23.78 -28.42
C ASP A 325 3.50 -23.14 -27.78
N TYR A 326 3.30 -22.17 -26.87
CA TYR A 326 4.40 -21.52 -26.18
C TYR A 326 5.10 -22.44 -25.18
N VAL A 327 4.35 -23.14 -24.31
CA VAL A 327 4.99 -23.99 -23.31
C VAL A 327 5.66 -25.21 -23.92
N LEU A 328 5.13 -25.74 -25.06
CA LEU A 328 5.75 -26.82 -25.81
C LEU A 328 6.97 -26.36 -26.65
N GLY A 329 7.28 -25.10 -26.71
CA GLY A 329 8.43 -24.51 -27.43
C GLY A 329 8.21 -24.38 -28.93
N LYS A 330 6.97 -24.44 -29.43
CA LYS A 330 6.68 -24.25 -30.85
C LYS A 330 6.86 -22.81 -31.32
N VAL A 331 6.79 -21.83 -30.41
CA VAL A 331 6.89 -20.42 -30.73
C VAL A 331 8.34 -19.93 -30.77
N ASP A 332 9.16 -20.34 -29.79
CA ASP A 332 10.53 -19.86 -29.61
C ASP A 332 11.60 -20.95 -29.61
N GLY A 333 11.21 -22.18 -29.93
CA GLY A 333 12.12 -23.35 -29.98
C GLY A 333 12.52 -23.89 -28.60
N VAL A 334 11.97 -23.32 -27.50
CA VAL A 334 12.37 -23.64 -26.11
C VAL A 334 11.19 -24.18 -25.30
N PRO A 335 11.06 -25.51 -25.12
CA PRO A 335 10.03 -26.09 -24.25
C PRO A 335 10.22 -25.64 -22.80
N LYS A 336 9.16 -25.18 -22.14
CA LYS A 336 9.17 -24.66 -20.77
C LYS A 336 9.13 -25.81 -19.76
N THR A 337 10.09 -26.73 -19.87
CA THR A 337 10.15 -27.93 -19.02
C THR A 337 10.49 -27.60 -17.58
N PRO A 338 10.19 -28.48 -16.61
CA PRO A 338 10.68 -28.33 -15.23
C PRO A 338 12.19 -28.13 -15.09
N LYS A 339 12.99 -28.71 -16.01
CA LYS A 339 14.45 -28.53 -16.06
C LYS A 339 14.80 -27.11 -16.48
N TRP A 340 14.20 -26.63 -17.57
CA TRP A 340 14.37 -25.22 -18.02
C TRP A 340 14.03 -24.23 -16.91
N ALA A 341 12.91 -24.42 -16.21
CA ALA A 341 12.51 -23.54 -15.11
C ALA A 341 13.46 -23.62 -13.92
N SER A 342 13.93 -24.82 -13.58
CA SER A 342 14.89 -25.04 -12.48
C SER A 342 16.17 -24.21 -12.65
N GLU A 343 16.67 -24.12 -13.88
CA GLU A 343 17.86 -23.31 -14.21
C GLU A 343 17.64 -21.81 -14.03
N LYS A 344 16.39 -21.34 -14.12
CA LYS A 344 16.03 -19.92 -13.95
C LYS A 344 15.64 -19.56 -12.53
N CYS A 345 14.91 -20.44 -11.87
CA CYS A 345 14.29 -20.10 -10.57
C CYS A 345 14.96 -20.75 -9.35
N GLY A 346 15.94 -21.64 -9.56
CA GLY A 346 16.63 -22.35 -8.50
C GLY A 346 15.81 -23.45 -7.81
N VAL A 347 14.53 -23.63 -8.18
CA VAL A 347 13.70 -24.72 -7.64
C VAL A 347 14.04 -26.03 -8.34
N PRO A 348 14.32 -27.12 -7.62
CA PRO A 348 14.62 -28.41 -8.24
C PRO A 348 13.50 -28.89 -9.19
N SER A 349 13.86 -29.37 -10.37
CA SER A 349 12.90 -29.75 -11.40
C SER A 349 11.90 -30.83 -10.93
N TYR A 350 12.33 -31.76 -10.07
CA TYR A 350 11.44 -32.77 -9.47
C TYR A 350 10.41 -32.14 -8.51
N THR A 351 10.77 -31.04 -7.80
CA THR A 351 9.85 -30.29 -6.92
C THR A 351 8.78 -29.59 -7.75
N ILE A 352 9.17 -28.95 -8.86
CA ILE A 352 8.22 -28.30 -9.80
C ILE A 352 7.25 -29.33 -10.34
N LYS A 353 7.75 -30.48 -10.77
CA LYS A 353 6.93 -31.56 -11.30
C LYS A 353 5.99 -32.17 -10.25
N ALA A 354 6.48 -32.36 -9.02
CA ALA A 354 5.66 -32.84 -7.92
C ALA A 354 4.54 -31.84 -7.58
N MET A 355 4.85 -30.55 -7.54
CA MET A 355 3.87 -29.49 -7.29
C MET A 355 2.79 -29.46 -8.38
N ALA A 356 3.17 -29.54 -9.65
CA ALA A 356 2.21 -29.60 -10.77
C ALA A 356 1.24 -30.77 -10.64
N ARG A 357 1.77 -31.97 -10.35
CA ARG A 357 0.97 -33.17 -10.19
C ARG A 357 0.10 -33.18 -8.93
N HIS A 358 0.56 -32.54 -7.85
CA HIS A 358 -0.22 -32.45 -6.63
C HIS A 358 -1.38 -31.48 -6.81
N TRP A 359 -1.12 -30.29 -7.37
CA TRP A 359 -2.15 -29.29 -7.67
C TRP A 359 -3.27 -29.87 -8.57
N ALA A 360 -2.92 -30.63 -9.60
CA ALA A 360 -3.91 -31.27 -10.48
C ALA A 360 -4.79 -32.33 -9.79
N LYS A 361 -4.48 -32.75 -8.59
CA LYS A 361 -5.21 -33.81 -7.86
C LYS A 361 -6.11 -33.28 -6.75
N VAL A 362 -5.86 -32.06 -6.26
CA VAL A 362 -6.56 -31.49 -5.09
C VAL A 362 -7.15 -30.15 -5.43
N ARG A 363 -8.26 -29.81 -4.77
CA ARG A 363 -8.90 -28.49 -4.95
C ARG A 363 -8.01 -27.42 -4.36
N THR A 364 -7.46 -26.60 -5.25
CA THR A 364 -6.46 -25.61 -4.87
C THR A 364 -6.98 -24.19 -5.05
N SER A 365 -6.88 -23.38 -3.98
CA SER A 365 -7.00 -21.94 -4.07
C SER A 365 -5.62 -21.29 -3.99
N THR A 366 -5.47 -20.13 -4.65
CA THR A 366 -4.29 -19.28 -4.46
C THR A 366 -4.60 -18.09 -3.58
N GLY A 367 -3.59 -17.54 -2.95
CA GLY A 367 -3.76 -16.42 -2.06
C GLY A 367 -2.59 -15.45 -2.07
N HIS A 368 -2.95 -14.19 -1.93
CA HIS A 368 -2.01 -13.12 -1.64
C HIS A 368 -2.30 -12.49 -0.28
N TYR A 369 -1.30 -11.76 0.20
CA TYR A 369 -1.47 -10.76 1.24
C TYR A 369 -0.61 -9.55 0.89
N PHE A 370 -0.83 -8.41 1.55
CA PHE A 370 -0.14 -7.17 1.21
C PHE A 370 1.38 -7.32 1.14
N GLY A 371 1.98 -6.75 0.12
CA GLY A 371 3.40 -6.48 0.08
C GLY A 371 4.32 -7.61 -0.36
N GLY A 372 3.80 -8.68 -0.91
CA GLY A 372 4.62 -9.76 -1.47
C GLY A 372 5.45 -9.31 -2.68
N GLY A 373 6.68 -9.83 -2.81
CA GLY A 373 7.58 -9.52 -3.93
C GLY A 373 7.05 -9.91 -5.29
N PHE A 374 6.23 -10.95 -5.35
CA PHE A 374 5.54 -11.44 -6.53
C PHE A 374 4.71 -10.36 -7.26
N ILE A 375 4.15 -9.41 -6.54
CA ILE A 375 3.23 -8.39 -7.09
C ILE A 375 3.89 -7.07 -7.47
N ARG A 376 5.16 -6.85 -7.13
CA ARG A 376 5.88 -5.56 -7.31
C ARG A 376 7.27 -5.73 -7.87
N GLY A 377 7.60 -6.86 -8.44
CA GLY A 377 8.87 -7.07 -9.13
C GLY A 377 8.81 -6.64 -10.59
N PRO A 378 9.96 -6.54 -11.25
CA PRO A 378 10.02 -6.38 -12.69
C PRO A 378 9.19 -7.44 -13.41
N TYR A 379 8.34 -7.02 -14.33
CA TYR A 379 7.45 -7.88 -15.10
C TYR A 379 6.47 -8.73 -14.27
N ALA A 380 6.04 -8.25 -13.11
CA ALA A 380 5.06 -8.93 -12.24
C ALA A 380 3.70 -9.18 -12.93
N THR A 381 3.44 -8.50 -14.05
CA THR A 381 2.28 -8.72 -14.91
C THR A 381 2.22 -10.14 -15.48
N GLU A 382 3.37 -10.73 -15.79
CA GLU A 382 3.44 -12.06 -16.39
C GLU A 382 3.08 -13.18 -15.39
N PRO A 383 3.71 -13.28 -14.22
CA PRO A 383 3.30 -14.25 -13.22
C PRO A 383 1.87 -14.03 -12.73
N ALA A 384 1.35 -12.80 -12.72
CA ALA A 384 -0.04 -12.51 -12.39
C ALA A 384 -1.02 -13.17 -13.39
N ARG A 385 -0.77 -13.00 -14.69
CA ARG A 385 -1.58 -13.66 -15.73
C ARG A 385 -1.48 -15.17 -15.65
N LEU A 386 -0.26 -15.69 -15.42
CA LEU A 386 -0.03 -17.14 -15.30
C LEU A 386 -0.75 -17.75 -14.10
N GLU A 387 -0.83 -17.04 -12.96
CA GLU A 387 -1.60 -17.49 -11.80
C GLU A 387 -3.09 -17.62 -12.14
N CYS A 388 -3.66 -16.61 -12.81
CA CYS A 388 -5.05 -16.64 -13.26
C CYS A 388 -5.30 -17.79 -14.25
N ILE A 389 -4.37 -18.05 -15.17
CA ILE A 389 -4.43 -19.14 -16.13
C ILE A 389 -4.34 -20.48 -15.42
N GLN A 390 -3.44 -20.64 -14.45
CA GLN A 390 -3.33 -21.88 -13.68
C GLN A 390 -4.64 -22.23 -12.98
N LEU A 391 -5.27 -21.24 -12.33
CA LEU A 391 -6.61 -21.42 -11.73
C LEU A 391 -7.66 -21.75 -12.80
N GLY A 392 -7.65 -21.05 -13.93
CA GLY A 392 -8.54 -21.35 -15.07
C GLY A 392 -8.35 -22.75 -15.63
N MET A 393 -7.11 -23.23 -15.72
CA MET A 393 -6.82 -24.60 -16.18
C MET A 393 -7.31 -25.68 -15.21
N GLN A 394 -7.57 -25.33 -13.95
CA GLN A 394 -8.05 -26.27 -12.93
C GLN A 394 -9.52 -26.04 -12.54
N GLY A 395 -10.21 -25.05 -13.10
CA GLY A 395 -11.64 -24.83 -12.90
C GLY A 395 -11.95 -23.69 -11.91
N LEU A 396 -11.43 -22.51 -12.19
CA LEU A 396 -11.68 -21.31 -11.40
C LEU A 396 -13.18 -21.04 -11.19
N GLY A 397 -13.58 -20.81 -9.94
CA GLY A 397 -14.98 -20.60 -9.54
C GLY A 397 -15.69 -21.88 -9.10
N LYS A 398 -15.13 -23.06 -9.32
CA LYS A 398 -15.60 -24.29 -8.66
C LYS A 398 -15.43 -24.15 -7.14
N PRO A 399 -16.28 -24.83 -6.34
CA PRO A 399 -16.10 -24.84 -4.89
C PRO A 399 -14.66 -25.19 -4.47
N GLY A 400 -14.04 -24.32 -3.69
CA GLY A 400 -12.68 -24.48 -3.21
C GLY A 400 -11.57 -24.14 -4.22
N GLN A 401 -11.89 -23.54 -5.37
CA GLN A 401 -10.92 -23.18 -6.39
C GLN A 401 -11.02 -21.69 -6.74
N HIS A 402 -10.35 -20.88 -5.94
CA HIS A 402 -10.46 -19.43 -5.99
C HIS A 402 -9.10 -18.75 -5.90
N HIS A 403 -9.09 -17.46 -6.23
CA HIS A 403 -8.04 -16.56 -5.82
C HIS A 403 -8.58 -15.63 -4.73
N ALA A 404 -7.85 -15.47 -3.64
CA ALA A 404 -8.26 -14.61 -2.55
C ALA A 404 -7.11 -13.75 -2.03
N GLN A 405 -7.43 -12.53 -1.71
CA GLN A 405 -6.58 -11.73 -0.83
C GLN A 405 -6.93 -12.05 0.61
N ILE A 406 -6.04 -12.81 1.25
CA ILE A 406 -6.29 -13.41 2.56
C ILE A 406 -6.72 -12.37 3.60
N ALA A 407 -7.91 -12.56 4.17
CA ALA A 407 -8.51 -11.73 5.21
C ALA A 407 -8.73 -10.25 4.87
N TYR A 408 -8.48 -9.82 3.65
CA TYR A 408 -8.81 -8.47 3.21
C TYR A 408 -10.25 -8.39 2.66
N MET A 409 -10.62 -9.34 1.84
CA MET A 409 -11.97 -9.47 1.28
C MET A 409 -12.46 -10.91 1.37
N GLY A 410 -13.71 -11.15 1.07
CA GLY A 410 -14.29 -12.49 1.08
C GLY A 410 -14.80 -12.97 2.44
N MET A 411 -14.91 -12.10 3.43
CA MET A 411 -15.52 -12.38 4.71
C MET A 411 -17.05 -12.33 4.61
N PRO A 412 -17.77 -12.95 5.58
CA PRO A 412 -19.21 -12.93 5.60
C PRO A 412 -19.79 -11.53 5.51
N LYS A 413 -20.76 -11.34 4.63
CA LYS A 413 -21.44 -10.08 4.38
C LYS A 413 -22.24 -9.61 5.57
N ASN A 414 -22.20 -8.33 5.87
CA ASN A 414 -23.05 -7.70 6.87
C ASN A 414 -24.37 -7.17 6.29
N ILE A 415 -25.24 -6.67 7.17
CA ILE A 415 -26.57 -6.18 6.80
C ILE A 415 -26.60 -4.82 6.13
N THR A 416 -25.47 -4.15 5.97
CA THR A 416 -25.39 -2.78 5.48
C THR A 416 -26.04 -2.61 4.11
N TRP A 417 -25.93 -3.62 3.26
CA TRP A 417 -26.48 -3.64 1.91
C TRP A 417 -27.99 -3.79 1.87
N ASP A 418 -28.52 -4.69 2.69
CA ASP A 418 -29.94 -5.06 2.63
C ASP A 418 -30.84 -4.06 3.37
N GLN A 419 -30.32 -3.40 4.40
CA GLN A 419 -31.13 -2.51 5.27
C GLN A 419 -30.94 -1.02 5.01
N LEU A 420 -29.80 -0.63 4.45
CA LEU A 420 -29.51 0.79 4.21
C LEU A 420 -29.92 1.27 2.81
N ASN A 421 -30.57 0.41 2.03
CA ASN A 421 -31.04 0.68 0.66
C ASN A 421 -29.88 1.19 -0.25
N TYR A 422 -28.73 0.55 -0.17
CA TYR A 422 -27.70 0.79 -1.13
C TYR A 422 -28.13 0.21 -2.49
N ASP A 423 -28.17 1.04 -3.48
CA ASP A 423 -28.44 0.59 -4.85
C ASP A 423 -27.20 -0.10 -5.42
N ILE A 424 -27.11 -1.40 -5.18
CA ILE A 424 -26.00 -2.24 -5.67
C ILE A 424 -26.00 -2.29 -7.20
N ALA A 425 -27.15 -2.07 -7.83
CA ALA A 425 -27.28 -2.12 -9.30
C ALA A 425 -26.51 -1.01 -9.99
N ASN A 426 -26.25 0.10 -9.31
CA ASN A 426 -25.46 1.23 -9.83
C ASN A 426 -24.01 1.27 -9.34
N SER A 427 -23.65 0.35 -8.44
CA SER A 427 -22.26 0.22 -8.01
C SER A 427 -21.51 -0.63 -9.04
N ASP A 428 -20.38 -0.14 -9.55
CA ASP A 428 -19.54 -0.91 -10.46
C ASP A 428 -18.89 -2.07 -9.69
N PRO A 429 -19.22 -3.33 -9.99
CA PRO A 429 -18.63 -4.46 -9.31
C PRO A 429 -17.12 -4.60 -9.53
N SER A 430 -16.53 -3.85 -10.44
CA SER A 430 -15.10 -3.91 -10.72
C SER A 430 -14.26 -3.23 -9.66
N THR A 431 -14.89 -2.42 -8.83
CA THR A 431 -14.18 -1.63 -7.84
C THR A 431 -14.35 -2.32 -6.51
N GLY A 432 -13.31 -2.75 -5.88
CA GLY A 432 -13.40 -3.17 -4.48
C GLY A 432 -13.89 -2.04 -3.55
N PHE A 433 -14.32 -0.92 -4.10
CA PHE A 433 -14.98 0.22 -3.47
C PHE A 433 -16.50 0.20 -3.59
N GLN A 434 -17.11 -0.85 -4.09
CA GLN A 434 -18.57 -0.98 -4.14
C GLN A 434 -19.24 -0.62 -2.82
N GLU A 435 -18.67 -1.14 -1.73
CA GLU A 435 -19.16 -0.86 -0.38
C GLU A 435 -19.09 0.62 -0.03
N TYR A 436 -18.08 1.33 -0.53
CA TYR A 436 -17.94 2.76 -0.28
C TYR A 436 -18.69 3.62 -1.28
N SER A 437 -18.80 3.22 -2.53
CA SER A 437 -19.50 4.04 -3.53
C SER A 437 -20.97 4.22 -3.17
N GLY A 438 -21.66 3.16 -2.78
CA GLY A 438 -23.04 3.24 -2.32
C GLY A 438 -23.20 4.11 -1.07
N THR A 439 -22.33 3.95 -0.09
CA THR A 439 -22.31 4.73 1.15
C THR A 439 -22.09 6.21 0.89
N PHE A 440 -21.11 6.54 0.07
CA PHE A 440 -20.77 7.92 -0.23
C PHE A 440 -21.75 8.57 -1.20
N GLU A 441 -22.33 7.81 -2.12
CA GLU A 441 -23.38 8.30 -2.99
C GLU A 441 -24.62 8.72 -2.19
N THR A 442 -24.93 8.02 -1.11
CA THR A 442 -26.00 8.42 -0.18
C THR A 442 -25.71 9.77 0.48
N ILE A 443 -24.46 10.01 0.89
CA ILE A 443 -24.05 11.32 1.42
C ILE A 443 -24.15 12.40 0.33
N LYS A 444 -23.65 12.10 -0.87
CA LYS A 444 -23.70 13.03 -2.01
C LYS A 444 -25.12 13.46 -2.37
N GLN A 445 -26.07 12.53 -2.27
CA GLN A 445 -27.49 12.83 -2.51
C GLN A 445 -28.14 13.66 -1.40
N LYS A 446 -27.79 13.34 -0.13
CA LYS A 446 -28.39 14.00 1.03
C LYS A 446 -27.73 15.33 1.39
N ASP A 447 -26.42 15.39 1.25
CA ASP A 447 -25.58 16.51 1.66
C ASP A 447 -24.39 16.67 0.71
N PRO A 448 -24.60 17.26 -0.47
CA PRO A 448 -23.56 17.43 -1.48
C PRO A 448 -22.35 18.25 -0.98
N GLU A 449 -22.60 19.25 -0.13
CA GLU A 449 -21.51 20.08 0.42
C GLU A 449 -20.60 19.27 1.35
N LEU A 450 -21.19 18.43 2.19
CA LEU A 450 -20.45 17.50 3.06
C LEU A 450 -19.64 16.49 2.23
N TYR A 451 -20.26 15.95 1.18
CA TYR A 451 -19.59 15.03 0.25
C TYR A 451 -18.36 15.70 -0.38
N GLU A 452 -18.53 16.90 -0.94
CA GLU A 452 -17.43 17.68 -1.54
C GLU A 452 -16.33 17.98 -0.52
N ARG A 453 -16.69 18.31 0.71
CA ARG A 453 -15.73 18.65 1.75
C ARG A 453 -14.92 17.45 2.23
N ILE A 454 -15.54 16.31 2.47
CA ILE A 454 -14.90 15.19 3.16
C ILE A 454 -14.46 14.07 2.20
N PHE A 455 -15.29 13.71 1.25
CA PHE A 455 -15.08 12.49 0.45
C PHE A 455 -14.50 12.76 -0.94
N ASN A 456 -14.93 13.79 -1.60
CA ASN A 456 -14.49 14.07 -2.96
C ASN A 456 -12.97 14.30 -3.06
N PRO A 457 -12.33 15.08 -2.18
CA PRO A 457 -10.88 15.29 -2.23
C PRO A 457 -10.05 14.03 -2.00
N HIS A 458 -10.57 13.06 -1.25
CA HIS A 458 -9.86 11.84 -0.91
C HIS A 458 -9.81 10.79 -2.01
N ARG A 459 -10.73 10.88 -2.98
CA ARG A 459 -10.93 9.80 -3.92
C ARG A 459 -10.24 9.97 -5.24
N GLY A 460 -9.61 11.11 -5.46
CA GLY A 460 -9.07 11.36 -6.77
C GLY A 460 -10.16 11.19 -7.85
N THR A 461 -11.38 11.64 -7.59
CA THR A 461 -12.41 11.67 -8.62
C THR A 461 -12.09 12.74 -9.65
N PRO A 462 -12.51 12.60 -10.90
CA PRO A 462 -12.22 13.59 -11.93
C PRO A 462 -12.62 15.02 -11.59
N GLN A 463 -13.61 15.19 -10.70
CA GLN A 463 -14.06 16.49 -10.24
C GLN A 463 -13.18 17.11 -9.15
N ALA A 464 -12.45 16.26 -8.39
CA ALA A 464 -11.56 16.69 -7.32
C ALA A 464 -10.11 16.88 -7.77
N TRP A 465 -9.80 16.57 -9.01
CA TRP A 465 -8.42 16.53 -9.47
C TRP A 465 -7.98 17.87 -10.03
N GLY A 466 -6.70 18.10 -9.84
CA GLY A 466 -6.01 19.13 -10.57
C GLY A 466 -6.18 18.96 -12.07
N LYS A 467 -6.02 20.03 -12.79
CA LYS A 467 -6.10 20.01 -14.26
C LYS A 467 -4.85 19.42 -14.91
N GLN A 468 -3.79 19.23 -14.14
CA GLN A 468 -2.52 18.65 -14.54
C GLN A 468 -2.17 17.46 -13.65
N PHE A 469 -1.64 16.39 -14.25
CA PHE A 469 -1.35 15.13 -13.57
C PHE A 469 0.07 14.69 -13.87
N ILE A 470 0.79 14.21 -12.84
CA ILE A 470 2.13 13.65 -13.02
C ILE A 470 2.19 12.28 -12.31
N PRO A 471 2.50 11.18 -13.02
CA PRO A 471 2.76 9.90 -12.37
C PRO A 471 3.93 9.98 -11.39
N LYS A 472 3.84 9.28 -10.28
CA LYS A 472 4.89 9.23 -9.25
C LYS A 472 6.29 8.97 -9.81
N THR A 473 6.39 8.04 -10.77
CA THR A 473 7.66 7.63 -11.37
C THR A 473 8.28 8.68 -12.28
N LEU A 474 7.58 9.76 -12.58
CA LEU A 474 8.01 10.80 -13.53
C LEU A 474 8.06 12.20 -12.92
N ILE A 475 7.79 12.35 -11.62
CA ILE A 475 7.82 13.67 -10.95
C ILE A 475 9.22 14.30 -11.05
N GLU A 476 10.26 13.50 -10.82
CA GLU A 476 11.65 13.98 -10.88
C GLU A 476 12.03 14.42 -12.29
N GLU A 477 11.55 13.72 -13.30
CA GLU A 477 11.79 14.10 -14.70
C GLU A 477 11.02 15.37 -15.06
N ALA A 478 9.78 15.50 -14.60
CA ALA A 478 8.98 16.71 -14.80
C ALA A 478 9.63 17.94 -14.16
N ILE A 479 10.18 17.81 -12.95
CA ILE A 479 10.89 18.89 -12.27
C ILE A 479 12.20 19.24 -13.02
N LYS A 480 13.00 18.23 -13.41
CA LYS A 480 14.26 18.43 -14.14
C LYS A 480 14.06 19.00 -15.53
N ALA A 481 12.94 18.71 -16.18
CA ALA A 481 12.59 19.29 -17.50
C ALA A 481 12.39 20.80 -17.43
N GLY A 482 11.95 21.32 -16.29
CA GLY A 482 11.77 22.77 -16.09
C GLY A 482 10.82 23.40 -17.11
N THR A 483 11.20 24.60 -17.58
CA THR A 483 10.41 25.37 -18.54
C THR A 483 10.54 24.93 -19.99
N ASP A 484 11.57 24.15 -20.33
CA ASP A 484 11.89 23.79 -21.71
C ASP A 484 11.13 22.60 -22.26
N LYS A 485 10.62 21.75 -21.33
CA LYS A 485 9.84 20.56 -21.68
C LYS A 485 8.75 20.38 -20.65
N HIS A 486 7.53 20.43 -21.11
CA HIS A 486 6.39 20.12 -20.26
C HIS A 486 6.11 18.63 -20.33
N ILE A 487 6.09 17.99 -19.17
CA ILE A 487 5.62 16.62 -19.02
C ILE A 487 4.17 16.72 -18.60
N ASN A 488 3.30 16.41 -19.53
CA ASN A 488 1.88 16.44 -19.31
C ASN A 488 1.30 15.03 -19.37
N PHE A 489 0.46 14.70 -18.42
CA PHE A 489 -0.14 13.39 -18.32
C PHE A 489 -1.64 13.51 -18.25
N TRP A 490 -2.29 12.55 -18.87
CA TRP A 490 -3.72 12.42 -18.80
C TRP A 490 -4.08 11.11 -18.13
N GLY A 491 -5.00 11.17 -17.15
CA GLY A 491 -5.40 9.97 -16.49
C GLY A 491 -6.18 10.17 -15.22
N THR A 492 -6.74 9.13 -14.69
CA THR A 492 -7.44 9.09 -13.42
C THR A 492 -6.53 8.61 -12.31
N GLY A 493 -6.85 8.78 -11.07
CA GLY A 493 -6.01 8.49 -9.91
C GLY A 493 -5.64 7.03 -9.67
N GLY A 494 -5.78 6.20 -10.66
CA GLY A 494 -5.24 4.84 -10.62
C GLY A 494 -5.97 3.91 -9.69
N HIS A 495 -7.19 4.22 -9.30
CA HIS A 495 -8.07 3.20 -8.83
C HIS A 495 -8.75 2.55 -10.03
N GLU A 496 -8.84 1.34 -10.04
CA GLU A 496 -9.05 0.33 -11.03
C GLU A 496 -10.52 0.12 -11.33
N GLU A 497 -11.28 1.07 -10.93
CA GLU A 497 -12.66 1.26 -11.31
C GLU A 497 -12.78 1.48 -12.79
N GLU A 498 -11.66 1.89 -13.35
CA GLU A 498 -11.58 2.22 -14.73
C GLU A 498 -11.29 0.99 -15.58
N PRO A 499 -11.86 0.94 -16.75
CA PRO A 499 -11.52 -0.05 -17.74
C PRO A 499 -10.02 -0.10 -18.05
N ILE A 500 -9.55 -1.22 -18.58
CA ILE A 500 -8.13 -1.47 -18.86
C ILE A 500 -7.42 -0.35 -19.61
N ASP A 501 -8.06 0.23 -20.61
CA ASP A 501 -7.50 1.32 -21.39
C ASP A 501 -7.39 2.63 -20.58
N GLN A 502 -8.26 2.83 -19.61
CA GLN A 502 -8.12 3.93 -18.66
C GLN A 502 -6.84 3.74 -17.83
N MET A 503 -6.55 2.53 -17.33
CA MET A 503 -5.31 2.26 -16.62
C MET A 503 -4.06 2.56 -17.44
N ILE A 504 -4.08 2.32 -18.73
CA ILE A 504 -2.95 2.58 -19.61
C ILE A 504 -2.70 4.08 -19.79
N LYS A 505 -3.76 4.88 -19.81
CA LYS A 505 -3.67 6.34 -19.97
C LYS A 505 -2.91 7.03 -18.83
N TYR A 506 -2.87 6.43 -17.64
CA TYR A 506 -2.41 7.10 -16.42
C TYR A 506 -0.92 7.07 -16.18
N GLN A 507 -0.18 6.34 -16.98
CA GLN A 507 1.11 5.87 -16.55
C GLN A 507 2.28 6.55 -17.24
N TYR A 508 2.02 7.35 -18.27
CA TYR A 508 3.11 7.92 -19.07
C TYR A 508 2.78 9.31 -19.60
N PRO A 509 3.81 10.14 -19.81
CA PRO A 509 3.70 11.28 -20.70
C PRO A 509 3.36 10.75 -22.08
N VAL A 510 2.21 11.15 -22.58
CA VAL A 510 1.69 10.65 -23.83
C VAL A 510 1.84 11.72 -24.88
N LYS A 511 2.61 11.42 -25.91
CA LYS A 511 2.62 12.19 -27.13
C LYS A 511 1.64 11.56 -28.12
N LYS A 512 1.08 12.37 -29.00
CA LYS A 512 0.26 11.86 -30.09
C LYS A 512 1.02 10.78 -30.86
N GLY A 513 0.42 9.61 -31.03
CA GLY A 513 1.00 8.46 -31.69
C GLY A 513 1.80 7.50 -30.81
N ASP A 514 2.15 7.88 -29.58
CA ASP A 514 2.94 7.03 -28.68
C ASP A 514 2.07 6.01 -27.91
N LEU A 515 0.81 6.34 -27.70
CA LEU A 515 -0.13 5.53 -26.95
C LEU A 515 -0.94 4.62 -27.87
N ARG A 516 -1.05 3.37 -27.46
CA ARG A 516 -1.98 2.38 -28.01
C ARG A 516 -2.83 1.87 -26.86
N PHE A 517 -4.14 1.98 -26.97
CA PHE A 517 -5.05 1.49 -25.93
C PHE A 517 -5.36 0.01 -26.12
N SER A 518 -5.48 -0.69 -25.01
CA SER A 518 -5.96 -2.08 -24.98
C SER A 518 -7.38 -2.20 -24.46
N GLY A 519 -8.06 -1.07 -24.30
CA GLY A 519 -9.36 -1.00 -23.69
C GLY A 519 -10.45 -1.80 -24.38
N SER A 520 -11.44 -2.18 -23.64
CA SER A 520 -12.54 -3.03 -24.07
C SER A 520 -13.90 -2.46 -23.71
N GLU A 521 -13.98 -1.43 -22.95
CA GLU A 521 -15.21 -0.95 -22.37
C GLU A 521 -15.92 0.09 -23.21
N LYS A 522 -17.25 0.01 -23.31
CA LYS A 522 -18.06 0.93 -24.10
C LYS A 522 -17.99 2.39 -23.63
N LYS A 523 -17.79 2.60 -22.35
CA LYS A 523 -17.63 3.94 -21.76
C LYS A 523 -16.23 4.50 -21.94
N ASN A 524 -15.40 3.77 -22.56
CA ASN A 524 -14.01 3.92 -22.70
C ASN A 524 -13.67 4.30 -24.11
N LEU A 525 -12.78 5.22 -24.26
CA LEU A 525 -12.49 5.82 -25.57
C LEU A 525 -11.70 4.90 -26.49
N ALA A 526 -11.21 3.77 -26.01
CA ALA A 526 -10.36 2.87 -26.76
C ALA A 526 -11.11 2.02 -27.81
N HIS A 527 -12.41 2.00 -27.77
CA HIS A 527 -13.21 1.29 -28.80
C HIS A 527 -13.42 2.08 -30.08
N ASN A 528 -13.19 3.38 -30.03
CA ASN A 528 -13.48 4.29 -31.12
C ASN A 528 -12.25 5.13 -31.43
N ASP A 529 -11.71 5.00 -32.63
CA ASP A 529 -10.54 5.74 -33.09
C ASP A 529 -10.74 7.25 -33.00
N THR A 530 -11.96 7.74 -33.23
CA THR A 530 -12.34 9.14 -33.07
C THR A 530 -12.19 9.62 -31.62
N ASP A 531 -12.48 8.76 -30.66
CA ASP A 531 -12.35 9.09 -29.25
C ASP A 531 -10.88 9.08 -28.81
N ILE A 532 -10.06 8.23 -29.41
CA ILE A 532 -8.61 8.23 -29.23
C ILE A 532 -8.01 9.55 -29.71
N ASP A 533 -8.43 10.04 -30.86
CA ASP A 533 -7.99 11.35 -31.38
C ASP A 533 -8.35 12.48 -30.42
N LYS A 534 -9.56 12.49 -29.87
CA LYS A 534 -9.96 13.46 -28.84
C LYS A 534 -9.13 13.38 -27.58
N ILE A 535 -8.66 12.19 -27.21
CA ILE A 535 -7.75 12.01 -26.09
C ILE A 535 -6.39 12.66 -26.40
N TYR A 536 -5.86 12.42 -27.59
CA TYR A 536 -4.61 13.04 -28.02
C TYR A 536 -4.71 14.57 -28.08
N GLU A 537 -5.83 15.11 -28.52
CA GLU A 537 -6.07 16.56 -28.48
C GLU A 537 -6.04 17.13 -27.04
N ARG A 538 -6.45 16.35 -26.05
CA ARG A 538 -6.36 16.76 -24.65
C ARG A 538 -4.96 16.62 -24.06
N ILE A 539 -4.15 15.75 -24.61
CA ILE A 539 -2.80 15.44 -24.12
C ILE A 539 -1.76 16.38 -24.74
N ASP A 540 -2.00 16.84 -25.95
CA ASP A 540 -1.18 17.84 -26.66
C ASP A 540 -1.38 19.25 -26.06
N TYR A 541 -1.08 19.38 -24.78
CA TYR A 541 -1.20 20.66 -24.11
C TYR A 541 0.07 20.90 -23.29
N ASP A 542 0.58 22.10 -23.32
CA ASP A 542 1.78 22.48 -22.60
C ASP A 542 1.50 22.52 -21.09
N GLY A 543 2.19 21.67 -20.32
CA GLY A 543 2.06 21.63 -18.88
C GLY A 543 2.70 22.86 -18.21
N VAL A 544 2.35 23.11 -16.98
CA VAL A 544 2.95 24.16 -16.15
C VAL A 544 4.06 23.52 -15.29
N PRO A 545 5.29 24.04 -15.34
CA PRO A 545 6.39 23.56 -14.48
C PRO A 545 6.04 23.66 -13.00
N ILE A 546 6.55 22.72 -12.20
CA ILE A 546 6.32 22.69 -10.76
C ILE A 546 7.29 23.64 -10.06
N HIS A 547 6.78 24.56 -9.26
CA HIS A 547 7.53 25.53 -8.46
C HIS A 547 7.31 25.35 -6.95
N MET A 548 6.21 24.69 -6.55
CA MET A 548 5.90 24.41 -5.15
C MET A 548 5.48 22.95 -4.98
N VAL A 549 5.92 22.36 -3.88
CA VAL A 549 5.45 21.04 -3.43
C VAL A 549 4.79 21.19 -2.06
N TRP A 550 3.55 20.73 -1.93
CA TRP A 550 2.86 20.59 -0.66
C TRP A 550 2.73 19.10 -0.33
N THR A 551 3.40 18.64 0.72
CA THR A 551 3.33 17.25 1.17
C THR A 551 2.64 17.15 2.52
N ASP A 552 1.66 16.25 2.61
CA ASP A 552 0.95 15.91 3.84
C ASP A 552 1.27 14.48 4.34
N THR A 553 1.92 13.69 3.50
CA THR A 553 2.34 12.33 3.82
C THR A 553 3.77 12.08 3.31
N PRO A 554 4.78 12.40 4.10
CA PRO A 554 6.18 12.36 3.67
C PRO A 554 6.69 10.91 3.62
N CYS A 555 6.55 10.25 2.50
CA CYS A 555 7.04 8.89 2.30
C CYS A 555 7.68 8.63 0.93
N ARG A 556 7.82 9.66 0.07
CA ARG A 556 8.35 9.50 -1.29
C ARG A 556 9.70 8.82 -1.30
N GLN A 557 10.66 9.41 -0.58
CA GLN A 557 12.05 8.99 -0.59
C GLN A 557 12.25 7.56 -0.07
N THR A 558 11.39 7.11 0.82
CA THR A 558 11.57 5.83 1.53
C THR A 558 10.61 4.72 1.09
N CYS A 559 9.64 5.05 0.22
CA CYS A 559 8.64 4.09 -0.25
C CYS A 559 8.61 3.92 -1.77
N TRP A 560 9.14 4.91 -2.53
CA TRP A 560 9.13 4.86 -4.00
C TRP A 560 10.49 4.48 -4.55
N GLY A 561 10.57 4.26 -5.85
CA GLY A 561 11.83 3.92 -6.49
C GLY A 561 12.80 5.10 -6.58
N ASP A 562 14.08 4.82 -6.49
CA ASP A 562 15.18 5.78 -6.60
C ASP A 562 15.07 6.98 -5.65
N GLY A 563 14.94 6.70 -4.36
CA GLY A 563 14.80 7.74 -3.35
C GLY A 563 15.99 8.73 -3.27
N PHE A 564 17.19 8.35 -3.73
CA PHE A 564 18.29 9.30 -3.84
C PHE A 564 18.01 10.35 -4.90
N ASP A 565 17.49 9.98 -6.08
CA ASP A 565 17.10 10.92 -7.11
C ASP A 565 15.98 11.85 -6.64
N ILE A 566 14.99 11.31 -5.92
CA ILE A 566 13.92 12.09 -5.28
C ILE A 566 14.51 13.17 -4.36
N GLY A 567 15.40 12.77 -3.45
CA GLY A 567 16.04 13.69 -2.50
C GLY A 567 16.93 14.75 -3.16
N MET A 568 17.55 14.43 -4.30
CA MET A 568 18.35 15.39 -5.06
C MET A 568 17.46 16.35 -5.87
N THR A 569 16.39 15.86 -6.45
CA THR A 569 15.49 16.65 -7.29
C THR A 569 14.73 17.71 -6.50
N ILE A 570 14.31 17.41 -5.27
CA ILE A 570 13.63 18.40 -4.42
C ILE A 570 14.54 19.56 -4.00
N ARG A 571 15.86 19.41 -4.17
CA ARG A 571 16.89 20.45 -3.96
C ARG A 571 17.09 21.35 -5.18
N SER A 572 16.41 21.07 -6.29
CA SER A 572 16.47 21.91 -7.49
C SER A 572 16.00 23.34 -7.17
N PRO A 573 16.66 24.36 -7.69
CA PRO A 573 16.18 25.75 -7.59
C PRO A 573 14.84 25.97 -8.29
N GLN A 574 14.44 25.08 -9.21
CA GLN A 574 13.12 25.07 -9.83
C GLN A 574 11.99 24.96 -8.76
N ILE A 575 12.22 24.19 -7.70
CA ILE A 575 11.27 24.10 -6.59
C ILE A 575 11.57 25.22 -5.60
N GLU A 576 10.80 26.30 -5.70
CA GLU A 576 11.01 27.49 -4.90
C GLU A 576 10.51 27.36 -3.47
N PHE A 577 9.44 26.59 -3.25
CA PHE A 577 8.85 26.40 -1.93
C PHE A 577 8.40 24.96 -1.69
N VAL A 578 8.76 24.42 -0.52
CA VAL A 578 8.32 23.10 -0.04
C VAL A 578 7.62 23.27 1.30
N LEU A 579 6.34 22.95 1.34
CA LEU A 579 5.51 22.93 2.54
C LEU A 579 5.27 21.48 2.97
N ALA A 580 5.60 21.15 4.21
CA ALA A 580 5.21 19.88 4.84
C ALA A 580 4.18 20.12 5.95
N GLN A 581 3.20 19.26 6.04
CA GLN A 581 2.18 19.24 7.09
C GLN A 581 2.18 17.84 7.70
N HIS A 582 2.78 17.67 8.87
CA HIS A 582 2.97 16.33 9.43
C HIS A 582 3.21 16.38 10.94
N PRO A 583 2.81 15.31 11.70
CA PRO A 583 3.08 15.27 13.15
C PRO A 583 4.55 15.13 13.51
N TRP A 584 5.38 14.54 12.66
CA TRP A 584 6.78 14.20 12.98
C TRP A 584 7.75 14.79 11.95
N LEU A 585 8.93 15.22 12.40
CA LEU A 585 10.00 15.60 11.49
C LEU A 585 10.74 14.34 11.03
N GLU A 586 10.28 13.78 9.95
CA GLU A 586 10.76 12.51 9.41
C GLU A 586 10.68 12.47 7.88
N ASN A 587 11.46 11.60 7.25
CA ASN A 587 11.45 11.37 5.82
C ASN A 587 11.47 12.68 5.01
N ASP A 588 10.53 12.89 4.10
CA ASP A 588 10.49 14.04 3.21
C ASP A 588 10.27 15.38 3.93
N CYS A 589 9.79 15.39 5.19
CA CYS A 589 9.64 16.62 5.98
C CYS A 589 10.97 17.34 6.20
N ILE A 590 12.09 16.62 6.23
CA ILE A 590 13.41 17.25 6.41
C ILE A 590 13.83 18.12 5.22
N TYR A 591 13.16 17.97 4.08
CA TYR A 591 13.39 18.79 2.87
C TYR A 591 12.45 20.00 2.80
N ALA A 592 11.54 20.17 3.73
CA ALA A 592 10.62 21.30 3.73
C ALA A 592 11.30 22.63 4.06
N ASP A 593 10.76 23.72 3.55
CA ASP A 593 11.13 25.08 3.94
C ASP A 593 10.30 25.53 5.13
N ILE A 594 9.01 25.09 5.19
CA ILE A 594 8.13 25.22 6.36
C ILE A 594 7.53 23.87 6.70
N VAL A 595 7.49 23.54 8.00
CA VAL A 595 6.80 22.36 8.54
C VAL A 595 5.69 22.83 9.48
N LEU A 596 4.45 22.47 9.15
CA LEU A 596 3.30 22.70 10.03
C LEU A 596 3.08 21.50 10.95
N PRO A 597 2.90 21.73 12.26
CA PRO A 597 2.71 20.67 13.26
C PRO A 597 1.29 20.11 13.19
N ALA A 598 1.12 18.91 12.58
CA ALA A 598 -0.17 18.24 12.53
C ALA A 598 -0.44 17.40 13.80
N ASN A 599 -1.72 17.22 14.15
CA ASN A 599 -2.15 16.37 15.24
C ASN A 599 -2.18 14.90 14.85
N THR A 600 -1.90 14.03 15.82
CA THR A 600 -2.15 12.59 15.67
C THR A 600 -3.65 12.27 15.86
N THR A 601 -4.07 11.06 15.49
CA THR A 601 -5.45 10.59 15.71
C THR A 601 -5.88 10.66 17.19
N LEU A 602 -4.94 10.62 18.14
CA LEU A 602 -5.23 10.69 19.57
C LEU A 602 -5.55 12.11 20.06
N GLU A 603 -5.23 13.12 19.28
CA GLU A 603 -5.33 14.54 19.64
C GLU A 603 -6.54 15.25 19.01
N VAL A 604 -7.40 14.55 18.29
CA VAL A 604 -8.56 15.11 17.58
C VAL A 604 -9.86 14.39 17.91
N ASP A 605 -10.99 15.09 17.78
CA ASP A 605 -12.31 14.46 17.61
C ASP A 605 -12.52 14.15 16.15
N ASP A 606 -12.97 12.93 15.83
CA ASP A 606 -13.19 12.49 14.46
C ASP A 606 -14.24 11.37 14.41
N VAL A 607 -14.53 10.89 13.24
CA VAL A 607 -15.41 9.75 13.00
C VAL A 607 -14.74 8.78 12.03
N MET A 608 -14.87 7.48 12.28
CA MET A 608 -14.27 6.49 11.39
C MET A 608 -15.25 5.38 11.04
N PRO A 609 -15.73 5.35 9.79
CA PRO A 609 -16.47 4.22 9.28
C PRO A 609 -15.51 3.08 8.91
N CYS A 610 -15.52 2.01 9.68
CA CYS A 610 -14.73 0.81 9.45
C CYS A 610 -15.55 -0.22 8.69
N VAL A 611 -16.17 0.21 7.60
CA VAL A 611 -17.16 -0.60 6.88
C VAL A 611 -16.56 -1.67 5.98
N ARG A 612 -15.26 -1.56 5.69
CA ARG A 612 -14.57 -2.51 4.82
C ARG A 612 -13.59 -3.40 5.55
N ASP A 613 -12.81 -2.82 6.43
CA ASP A 613 -11.61 -3.41 6.98
C ASP A 613 -11.75 -3.72 8.47
N GLY A 614 -12.98 -3.98 8.93
CA GLY A 614 -13.22 -4.49 10.28
C GLY A 614 -12.55 -5.85 10.48
N GLU A 615 -11.97 -6.07 11.64
CA GLU A 615 -11.21 -7.29 11.95
C GLU A 615 -12.12 -8.53 11.97
N HIS A 616 -13.21 -8.47 12.73
CA HIS A 616 -14.21 -9.52 12.86
C HIS A 616 -15.58 -9.02 12.44
N PHE A 617 -15.81 -7.74 12.67
CA PHE A 617 -17.04 -7.03 12.33
C PHE A 617 -16.69 -5.69 11.69
N GLN A 618 -17.59 -5.19 10.87
CA GLN A 618 -17.56 -3.80 10.48
C GLN A 618 -18.09 -2.94 11.63
N THR A 619 -17.50 -1.77 11.80
CA THR A 619 -17.81 -0.85 12.89
C THR A 619 -17.89 0.59 12.41
N MET A 620 -18.60 1.41 13.17
CA MET A 620 -18.55 2.86 13.09
C MET A 620 -18.07 3.41 14.43
N LEU A 621 -17.09 4.28 14.42
CA LEU A 621 -16.45 4.80 15.63
C LEU A 621 -16.66 6.30 15.76
N ASN A 622 -17.10 6.74 16.93
CA ASN A 622 -17.08 8.13 17.36
C ASN A 622 -15.76 8.36 18.13
N MET A 623 -14.79 8.94 17.46
CA MET A 623 -13.44 9.03 17.97
C MET A 623 -13.23 10.31 18.79
N ARG A 624 -13.57 10.27 20.06
CA ARG A 624 -13.32 11.41 20.98
C ARG A 624 -11.85 11.69 21.15
N GLN A 625 -11.48 12.96 21.29
CA GLN A 625 -10.12 13.38 21.63
C GLN A 625 -9.63 12.69 22.91
N ALA A 626 -8.51 11.97 22.81
CA ALA A 626 -7.91 11.31 23.97
C ALA A 626 -7.08 12.26 24.82
N VAL A 627 -6.19 13.02 24.19
CA VAL A 627 -5.27 13.96 24.86
C VAL A 627 -5.28 15.30 24.14
N LYS A 628 -4.86 16.35 24.83
CA LYS A 628 -4.69 17.67 24.23
C LYS A 628 -3.57 17.65 23.17
N PRO A 629 -3.66 18.49 22.14
CA PRO A 629 -2.58 18.71 21.19
C PRO A 629 -1.23 18.97 21.87
N ILE A 630 -0.17 18.44 21.33
CA ILE A 630 1.19 18.67 21.82
C ILE A 630 1.69 20.02 21.30
N GLY A 631 2.14 20.87 22.21
CA GLY A 631 2.61 22.23 21.88
C GLY A 631 1.48 23.07 21.28
N GLU A 632 1.71 23.60 20.09
CA GLU A 632 0.75 24.40 19.32
C GLU A 632 0.23 23.66 18.10
N SER A 633 0.36 22.31 18.08
CA SER A 633 -0.08 21.51 16.93
C SER A 633 -1.60 21.64 16.72
N LYS A 634 -2.01 21.58 15.46
CA LYS A 634 -3.40 21.68 15.01
C LYS A 634 -3.74 20.44 14.17
N SER A 635 -5.00 20.13 13.99
CA SER A 635 -5.38 19.07 13.06
C SER A 635 -5.01 19.44 11.61
N ASP A 636 -4.92 18.46 10.73
CA ASP A 636 -4.61 18.71 9.31
C ASP A 636 -5.62 19.69 8.69
N PHE A 637 -6.89 19.54 9.04
CA PHE A 637 -7.92 20.46 8.61
C PHE A 637 -7.75 21.86 9.16
N GLU A 638 -7.48 21.99 10.49
CA GLU A 638 -7.26 23.29 11.11
C GLU A 638 -6.02 23.99 10.55
N CYS A 639 -4.94 23.27 10.23
CA CYS A 639 -3.78 23.85 9.53
C CYS A 639 -4.19 24.53 8.23
N VAL A 640 -5.03 23.84 7.42
CA VAL A 640 -5.52 24.40 6.16
C VAL A 640 -6.48 25.57 6.38
N VAL A 641 -7.31 25.52 7.44
CA VAL A 641 -8.20 26.63 7.79
C VAL A 641 -7.40 27.88 8.18
N GLU A 642 -6.30 27.74 8.94
CA GLU A 642 -5.44 28.88 9.28
C GLU A 642 -4.80 29.52 8.03
N ILE A 643 -4.41 28.73 7.05
CA ILE A 643 -3.93 29.24 5.74
C ILE A 643 -5.09 29.92 4.99
N ALA A 644 -6.27 29.30 4.97
CA ALA A 644 -7.46 29.83 4.29
C ALA A 644 -7.92 31.18 4.84
N LYS A 645 -7.77 31.43 6.15
CA LYS A 645 -8.04 32.75 6.77
C LYS A 645 -7.17 33.86 6.17
N LYS A 646 -5.88 33.59 5.89
CA LYS A 646 -4.96 34.54 5.25
C LYS A 646 -5.25 34.74 3.74
N LEU A 647 -6.06 33.88 3.19
CA LEU A 647 -6.51 33.90 1.79
C LEU A 647 -7.95 34.39 1.65
N ASP A 648 -8.63 34.76 2.75
CA ASP A 648 -10.06 35.14 2.80
C ASP A 648 -11.01 34.03 2.32
N MET A 649 -10.65 32.75 2.56
CA MET A 649 -11.35 31.55 2.07
C MET A 649 -11.78 30.59 3.20
N GLU A 650 -11.82 31.05 4.45
CA GLU A 650 -12.20 30.19 5.59
C GLU A 650 -13.57 29.53 5.39
N LYS A 651 -14.55 30.32 4.92
CA LYS A 651 -15.92 29.85 4.77
C LYS A 651 -16.05 28.77 3.67
N GLU A 652 -15.31 28.92 2.60
CA GLU A 652 -15.27 27.98 1.48
C GLU A 652 -14.67 26.64 1.88
N VAL A 653 -13.70 26.65 2.80
CA VAL A 653 -13.03 25.45 3.32
C VAL A 653 -13.87 24.78 4.42
N THR A 654 -14.45 25.56 5.33
CA THR A 654 -15.21 25.03 6.47
C THR A 654 -16.67 24.74 6.13
N ILE A 655 -17.20 25.25 5.01
CA ILE A 655 -18.63 25.25 4.69
C ILE A 655 -19.51 25.71 5.86
N GLY A 656 -18.94 26.51 6.78
CA GLY A 656 -19.63 27.03 7.96
C GLY A 656 -20.02 26.02 9.02
N ARG A 657 -19.41 24.81 9.04
CA ARG A 657 -19.74 23.73 9.99
C ARG A 657 -18.64 23.51 11.03
N THR A 658 -19.06 23.07 12.21
CA THR A 658 -18.18 22.59 13.28
C THR A 658 -17.79 21.12 13.05
N VAL A 659 -16.74 20.66 13.75
CA VAL A 659 -16.32 19.25 13.71
C VAL A 659 -17.47 18.31 14.13
N GLU A 660 -18.22 18.66 15.18
CA GLU A 660 -19.36 17.88 15.63
C GLU A 660 -20.44 17.76 14.55
N GLN A 661 -20.74 18.85 13.84
CA GLN A 661 -21.68 18.82 12.72
C GLN A 661 -21.19 17.98 11.54
N TYR A 662 -19.88 17.89 11.32
CA TYR A 662 -19.32 16.96 10.37
C TYR A 662 -19.48 15.50 10.82
N VAL A 663 -19.20 15.20 12.08
CA VAL A 663 -19.36 13.84 12.65
C VAL A 663 -20.81 13.37 12.51
N GLU A 664 -21.76 14.21 12.91
CA GLU A 664 -23.19 13.91 12.79
C GLU A 664 -23.62 13.77 11.32
N GLY A 665 -23.17 14.69 10.48
CA GLY A 665 -23.46 14.67 9.04
C GLY A 665 -22.96 13.39 8.34
N VAL A 666 -21.75 12.93 8.66
CA VAL A 666 -21.22 11.66 8.14
C VAL A 666 -22.08 10.49 8.63
N TYR A 667 -22.35 10.41 9.92
CA TYR A 667 -23.14 9.33 10.52
C TYR A 667 -24.53 9.20 9.89
N LYS A 668 -25.30 10.29 9.89
CA LYS A 668 -26.64 10.35 9.32
C LYS A 668 -26.64 10.26 7.78
N GLY A 669 -25.64 10.87 7.15
CA GLY A 669 -25.45 10.79 5.70
C GLY A 669 -25.25 9.37 5.21
N MET A 670 -24.60 8.53 6.01
CA MET A 670 -24.40 7.10 5.72
C MET A 670 -25.58 6.21 6.17
N ASN A 671 -26.69 6.76 6.61
CA ASN A 671 -27.85 6.04 7.11
C ASN A 671 -27.61 5.15 8.35
N PHE A 672 -26.53 5.35 9.09
CA PHE A 672 -26.27 4.53 10.28
C PHE A 672 -27.24 4.78 11.42
N ASP A 673 -27.91 5.93 11.43
CA ASP A 673 -29.02 6.25 12.31
C ASP A 673 -30.22 5.30 12.16
N LYS A 674 -30.34 4.57 11.05
CA LYS A 674 -31.32 3.50 10.85
C LYS A 674 -30.99 2.21 11.61
N ILE A 675 -29.72 2.01 11.99
CA ILE A 675 -29.25 0.85 12.76
C ILE A 675 -29.19 1.20 14.24
N THR A 676 -28.58 2.32 14.58
CA THR A 676 -28.42 2.82 15.95
C THR A 676 -28.75 4.31 15.95
N PRO A 677 -29.68 4.79 16.82
CA PRO A 677 -29.97 6.21 16.94
C PRO A 677 -28.72 7.04 17.26
N TRP A 678 -28.69 8.28 16.77
CA TRP A 678 -27.54 9.17 16.96
C TRP A 678 -27.16 9.38 18.43
N GLU A 679 -28.13 9.59 19.29
CA GLU A 679 -27.92 9.78 20.73
C GLU A 679 -27.29 8.54 21.38
N GLU A 680 -27.74 7.36 20.99
CA GLU A 680 -27.19 6.09 21.48
C GLU A 680 -25.76 5.88 20.97
N PHE A 681 -25.49 6.22 19.71
CA PHE A 681 -24.13 6.18 19.14
C PHE A 681 -23.18 7.13 19.87
N GLN A 682 -23.64 8.34 20.21
CA GLN A 682 -22.87 9.30 21.01
C GLN A 682 -22.58 8.80 22.42
N GLU A 683 -23.52 8.10 23.05
CA GLU A 683 -23.32 7.51 24.39
C GLU A 683 -22.36 6.32 24.36
N LYS A 684 -22.44 5.51 23.31
CA LYS A 684 -21.65 4.28 23.19
C LYS A 684 -20.28 4.48 22.59
N ASP A 685 -20.05 5.55 21.83
CA ASP A 685 -18.85 5.87 21.07
C ASP A 685 -18.48 4.87 19.96
N TYR A 686 -19.22 3.81 19.77
CA TYR A 686 -19.06 2.88 18.65
C TYR A 686 -20.36 2.14 18.36
N MET A 687 -20.46 1.68 17.15
CA MET A 687 -21.50 0.78 16.69
C MET A 687 -20.86 -0.41 15.98
N VAL A 688 -21.41 -1.60 16.18
CA VAL A 688 -21.04 -2.81 15.43
C VAL A 688 -22.14 -3.10 14.42
N ILE A 689 -21.76 -3.29 13.17
CA ILE A 689 -22.71 -3.59 12.09
C ILE A 689 -22.95 -5.11 12.09
N PRO A 690 -24.19 -5.58 12.31
CA PRO A 690 -24.49 -7.00 12.35
C PRO A 690 -24.21 -7.71 11.02
N VAL A 691 -23.88 -9.00 11.09
CA VAL A 691 -23.72 -9.85 9.92
C VAL A 691 -25.09 -10.24 9.36
N SER A 692 -25.22 -10.29 8.04
CA SER A 692 -26.45 -10.71 7.36
C SER A 692 -26.83 -12.13 7.73
N LYS A 693 -28.11 -12.39 8.02
CA LYS A 693 -28.63 -13.75 8.33
C LYS A 693 -28.45 -14.73 7.16
N ASN A 694 -28.32 -14.19 5.95
CA ASN A 694 -28.24 -14.98 4.72
C ASN A 694 -26.81 -15.11 4.17
N TRP A 695 -25.81 -14.70 4.91
CA TRP A 695 -24.44 -14.64 4.40
C TRP A 695 -23.93 -15.97 3.81
N LYS A 696 -24.31 -17.13 4.38
CA LYS A 696 -23.93 -18.46 3.84
C LYS A 696 -24.57 -18.81 2.51
N LYS A 697 -25.63 -18.12 2.11
CA LYS A 697 -26.37 -18.41 0.86
C LYS A 697 -25.80 -17.67 -0.35
N LEU A 698 -24.90 -16.74 -0.13
CA LEU A 698 -24.28 -15.97 -1.22
C LEU A 698 -23.30 -16.86 -1.97
N PRO A 699 -23.30 -16.81 -3.32
CA PRO A 699 -22.31 -17.53 -4.11
C PRO A 699 -20.90 -16.98 -3.83
N ALA A 700 -19.92 -17.86 -3.79
CA ALA A 700 -18.54 -17.48 -3.55
C ALA A 700 -17.77 -17.21 -4.85
N GLY A 701 -17.11 -16.07 -4.93
CA GLY A 701 -16.23 -15.74 -6.06
C GLY A 701 -16.94 -15.84 -7.42
N LEU A 702 -16.36 -16.61 -8.36
CA LEU A 702 -16.92 -16.81 -9.70
C LEU A 702 -17.80 -18.07 -9.83
N TYR A 703 -18.46 -18.47 -8.77
CA TYR A 703 -19.30 -19.66 -8.80
C TYR A 703 -20.42 -19.58 -9.86
N GLU A 704 -21.04 -18.42 -10.05
CA GLU A 704 -22.08 -18.25 -11.07
C GLU A 704 -21.51 -18.32 -12.48
N PHE A 705 -20.36 -17.71 -12.74
CA PHE A 705 -19.63 -17.86 -14.01
C PHE A 705 -19.27 -19.34 -14.27
N TYR A 706 -18.81 -20.06 -13.24
CA TYR A 706 -18.52 -21.49 -13.37
C TYR A 706 -19.78 -22.30 -13.75
N LYS A 707 -20.93 -21.98 -13.18
CA LYS A 707 -22.17 -22.69 -13.46
C LYS A 707 -22.77 -22.35 -14.81
N ASP A 708 -22.71 -21.10 -15.22
CA ASP A 708 -23.29 -20.59 -16.45
C ASP A 708 -22.45 -19.42 -16.99
N PRO A 709 -21.39 -19.72 -17.77
CA PRO A 709 -20.51 -18.69 -18.30
C PRO A 709 -21.18 -17.80 -19.36
N VAL A 710 -22.35 -18.21 -19.90
CA VAL A 710 -23.12 -17.43 -20.86
C VAL A 710 -24.06 -16.47 -20.15
N GLY A 711 -24.76 -16.93 -19.12
CA GLY A 711 -25.66 -16.10 -18.31
C GLY A 711 -24.92 -15.14 -17.37
N HIS A 712 -23.72 -15.51 -16.96
CA HIS A 712 -22.88 -14.72 -16.05
C HIS A 712 -21.47 -14.51 -16.66
N PRO A 713 -21.37 -13.85 -17.82
CA PRO A 713 -20.08 -13.69 -18.50
C PRO A 713 -19.11 -12.79 -17.72
N LEU A 714 -17.80 -13.05 -17.92
CA LEU A 714 -16.77 -12.15 -17.42
C LEU A 714 -16.75 -10.84 -18.21
N PRO A 715 -16.28 -9.73 -17.61
CA PRO A 715 -16.17 -8.46 -18.31
C PRO A 715 -14.91 -8.38 -19.21
N THR A 716 -14.64 -9.46 -19.94
CA THR A 716 -13.64 -9.53 -20.99
C THR A 716 -14.31 -9.34 -22.36
N PRO A 717 -13.60 -9.02 -23.42
CA PRO A 717 -14.17 -8.93 -24.77
C PRO A 717 -14.91 -10.21 -25.21
N THR A 718 -14.47 -11.37 -24.75
CA THR A 718 -15.05 -12.67 -25.11
C THR A 718 -16.11 -13.17 -24.12
N GLY A 719 -16.28 -12.50 -22.98
CA GLY A 719 -17.10 -12.98 -21.87
C GLY A 719 -16.49 -14.15 -21.10
N LYS A 720 -15.27 -14.58 -21.45
CA LYS A 720 -14.59 -15.75 -20.91
C LYS A 720 -13.22 -15.37 -20.32
N LEU A 721 -12.54 -16.33 -19.72
CA LEU A 721 -11.13 -16.23 -19.37
C LEU A 721 -10.29 -16.11 -20.66
N GLU A 722 -9.48 -15.06 -20.78
CA GLU A 722 -8.62 -14.84 -21.94
C GLU A 722 -7.18 -15.25 -21.62
N PHE A 723 -6.80 -16.47 -21.95
CA PHE A 723 -5.42 -16.95 -21.85
C PHE A 723 -4.50 -16.27 -22.86
N CYS A 724 -5.11 -15.81 -23.96
CA CYS A 724 -4.53 -14.87 -24.90
C CYS A 724 -5.46 -13.65 -24.95
N SER A 725 -4.98 -12.50 -24.50
CA SER A 725 -5.80 -11.29 -24.38
C SER A 725 -6.17 -10.75 -25.75
N THR A 726 -7.47 -10.63 -26.01
CA THR A 726 -8.02 -10.04 -27.22
C THR A 726 -7.57 -8.58 -27.40
N ASN A 727 -7.56 -7.82 -26.30
CA ASN A 727 -7.18 -6.41 -26.33
C ASN A 727 -5.68 -6.25 -26.60
N LEU A 728 -4.81 -7.00 -25.91
CA LEU A 728 -3.37 -6.92 -26.18
C LEU A 728 -3.03 -7.40 -27.59
N SER A 729 -3.71 -8.43 -28.08
CA SER A 729 -3.55 -8.90 -29.46
C SER A 729 -3.93 -7.84 -30.49
N LYS A 730 -4.99 -7.09 -30.24
CA LYS A 730 -5.50 -6.05 -31.15
C LYS A 730 -4.63 -4.80 -31.14
N TYR A 731 -4.30 -4.28 -29.95
CA TYR A 731 -3.69 -2.95 -29.82
C TYR A 731 -2.16 -2.99 -29.65
N PHE A 732 -1.60 -4.10 -29.16
CA PHE A 732 -0.17 -4.24 -28.84
C PHE A 732 0.41 -5.56 -29.34
N PRO A 733 0.16 -6.00 -30.58
CA PRO A 733 0.50 -7.35 -31.03
C PRO A 733 1.99 -7.69 -30.97
N ASN A 734 2.86 -6.67 -31.00
CA ASN A 734 4.32 -6.81 -31.06
C ASN A 734 5.03 -6.14 -29.87
N ASP A 735 4.32 -5.88 -28.78
CA ASP A 735 4.93 -5.28 -27.60
C ASP A 735 5.59 -6.36 -26.72
N GLU A 736 6.90 -6.31 -26.60
CA GLU A 736 7.68 -7.32 -25.87
C GLU A 736 7.44 -7.32 -24.36
N GLU A 737 6.95 -6.21 -23.81
CA GLU A 737 6.63 -6.09 -22.38
C GLU A 737 5.14 -6.28 -22.07
N ARG A 738 4.30 -6.34 -23.10
CA ARG A 738 2.86 -6.63 -23.04
C ARG A 738 2.44 -7.67 -24.07
N PRO A 739 3.08 -8.83 -24.13
CA PRO A 739 2.73 -9.83 -25.11
C PRO A 739 1.26 -10.27 -24.95
N PRO A 740 0.56 -10.61 -26.04
CA PRO A 740 -0.86 -10.99 -25.98
C PRO A 740 -1.18 -12.14 -24.99
N TYR A 741 -0.27 -13.08 -24.84
CA TYR A 741 -0.33 -14.15 -23.83
C TYR A 741 0.94 -14.12 -22.98
N PRO A 742 0.90 -14.59 -21.72
CA PRO A 742 2.02 -14.43 -20.79
C PRO A 742 3.25 -15.21 -21.24
N GLN A 743 4.41 -14.58 -21.11
CA GLN A 743 5.70 -15.12 -21.51
C GLN A 743 6.76 -14.94 -20.41
N TRP A 744 7.83 -15.69 -20.52
CA TRP A 744 9.04 -15.41 -19.77
C TRP A 744 9.78 -14.24 -20.41
N ILE A 745 9.87 -13.12 -19.69
CA ILE A 745 10.63 -11.95 -20.12
C ILE A 745 12.01 -12.02 -19.46
N GLU A 746 13.03 -12.36 -20.24
CA GLU A 746 14.41 -12.39 -19.74
C GLU A 746 14.96 -11.00 -19.51
N LYS A 747 14.71 -10.12 -20.47
CA LYS A 747 15.12 -8.71 -20.49
C LYS A 747 14.13 -7.92 -21.32
N GLY A 748 13.78 -6.71 -20.86
CA GLY A 748 12.98 -5.77 -21.63
C GLY A 748 13.62 -4.38 -21.64
N ILE A 749 12.87 -3.41 -22.10
CA ILE A 749 13.27 -2.00 -22.16
C ILE A 749 13.32 -1.39 -20.76
N THR A 750 12.31 -1.74 -19.93
CA THR A 750 12.13 -1.15 -18.59
C THR A 750 13.12 -1.72 -17.58
N HIS A 751 13.39 -3.02 -17.61
CA HIS A 751 14.19 -3.69 -16.59
C HIS A 751 15.20 -4.67 -17.17
N ASP A 752 16.38 -4.70 -16.54
CA ASP A 752 17.46 -5.67 -16.74
C ASP A 752 17.98 -6.17 -15.38
N GLU A 753 17.07 -6.81 -14.60
CA GLU A 753 17.26 -7.19 -13.19
C GLU A 753 17.30 -8.72 -12.99
N ARG A 754 17.75 -9.48 -14.02
CA ARG A 754 17.92 -10.94 -13.92
C ARG A 754 19.38 -11.28 -13.59
N LEU A 755 19.62 -12.46 -12.97
CA LEU A 755 20.98 -12.96 -12.77
C LEU A 755 21.73 -13.27 -14.09
N SER A 756 20.99 -13.39 -15.19
CA SER A 756 21.55 -13.50 -16.56
C SER A 756 22.02 -12.15 -17.13
N SER A 757 21.66 -11.05 -16.53
CA SER A 757 22.14 -9.72 -16.93
C SER A 757 23.64 -9.59 -16.79
N SER A 758 24.27 -8.81 -17.68
CA SER A 758 25.69 -8.42 -17.53
C SER A 758 25.96 -7.65 -16.23
N ARG A 759 24.97 -6.95 -15.70
CA ARG A 759 25.03 -6.23 -14.40
C ARG A 759 25.21 -7.18 -13.22
N ALA A 760 24.76 -8.43 -13.32
CA ALA A 760 24.94 -9.44 -12.27
C ALA A 760 26.39 -9.82 -12.00
N ARG A 761 27.32 -9.49 -12.93
CA ARG A 761 28.78 -9.64 -12.69
C ARG A 761 29.27 -8.69 -11.60
N THR A 762 28.67 -7.52 -11.48
CA THR A 762 29.00 -6.49 -10.47
C THR A 762 28.08 -6.58 -9.27
N TYR A 763 26.81 -6.90 -9.49
CA TYR A 763 25.74 -6.96 -8.47
C TYR A 763 25.11 -8.36 -8.47
N PRO A 764 25.78 -9.36 -7.86
CA PRO A 764 25.45 -10.79 -8.07
C PRO A 764 24.28 -11.31 -7.21
N LEU A 765 23.62 -10.49 -6.44
CA LEU A 765 22.54 -10.88 -5.56
C LEU A 765 21.22 -10.21 -5.98
N LEU A 766 20.13 -10.95 -5.87
CA LEU A 766 18.79 -10.40 -5.99
C LEU A 766 18.27 -10.01 -4.61
N ILE A 767 17.79 -8.78 -4.47
CA ILE A 767 17.21 -8.33 -3.20
C ILE A 767 15.70 -8.42 -3.23
N ILE A 768 15.11 -8.84 -2.11
CA ILE A 768 13.68 -8.65 -1.82
C ILE A 768 13.50 -7.53 -0.79
N THR A 769 12.46 -6.72 -0.99
CA THR A 769 12.12 -5.61 -0.10
C THR A 769 10.70 -5.79 0.41
N ASN A 770 10.57 -6.68 1.40
CA ASN A 770 9.26 -7.00 1.96
C ASN A 770 8.67 -5.80 2.72
N HIS A 771 7.33 -5.74 2.79
CA HIS A 771 6.70 -4.87 3.77
C HIS A 771 7.06 -5.35 5.18
N PRO A 772 7.48 -4.45 6.06
CA PRO A 772 8.00 -4.82 7.37
C PRO A 772 6.90 -5.25 8.34
N ARG A 773 7.27 -6.14 9.28
CA ARG A 773 6.40 -6.52 10.41
C ARG A 773 6.29 -5.40 11.46
N TRP A 774 7.30 -4.57 11.59
CA TRP A 774 7.52 -3.69 12.72
C TRP A 774 7.10 -2.25 12.48
N ARG A 775 6.77 -1.90 11.24
CA ARG A 775 6.32 -0.57 10.80
C ARG A 775 5.35 -0.67 9.62
N VAL A 776 4.78 0.43 9.22
CA VAL A 776 3.89 0.53 8.04
C VAL A 776 4.53 1.46 7.04
N HIS A 777 5.08 0.93 5.95
CA HIS A 777 5.93 1.69 5.04
C HIS A 777 7.02 2.46 5.82
N ALA A 778 7.09 3.78 5.64
CA ALA A 778 8.00 4.66 6.37
C ALA A 778 7.44 5.17 7.72
N GLN A 779 6.33 4.65 8.18
CA GLN A 779 5.67 5.10 9.40
C GLN A 779 5.86 4.09 10.54
N ALA A 780 5.83 4.59 11.76
CA ALA A 780 6.01 3.81 12.99
C ALA A 780 7.41 3.21 13.19
N ASP A 781 8.40 3.64 12.39
CA ASP A 781 9.81 3.23 12.59
C ASP A 781 10.45 3.90 13.83
N ASP A 782 9.73 4.74 14.55
CA ASP A 782 10.11 5.40 15.79
C ASP A 782 9.58 4.71 17.05
N ILE A 783 8.94 3.58 16.95
CA ILE A 783 8.43 2.84 18.12
C ILE A 783 9.57 2.02 18.73
N PRO A 784 10.08 2.35 19.94
CA PRO A 784 11.25 1.69 20.52
C PRO A 784 11.07 0.19 20.73
N TRP A 785 9.88 -0.24 21.16
CA TRP A 785 9.60 -1.64 21.49
C TRP A 785 9.76 -2.59 20.30
N THR A 786 9.46 -2.14 19.10
CA THR A 786 9.60 -2.97 17.90
C THR A 786 11.04 -3.12 17.44
N LYS A 787 11.96 -2.32 17.96
CA LYS A 787 13.38 -2.31 17.61
C LYS A 787 14.25 -3.21 18.44
N GLU A 788 13.71 -3.80 19.51
CA GLU A 788 14.45 -4.75 20.36
C GLU A 788 14.57 -6.14 19.72
N ALA A 789 13.75 -6.47 18.74
CA ALA A 789 13.87 -7.70 17.97
C ALA A 789 14.97 -7.56 16.89
N MET A 790 15.89 -8.56 16.80
CA MET A 790 16.96 -8.56 15.78
C MET A 790 16.43 -8.54 14.33
N THR A 791 15.23 -9.04 14.11
CA THR A 791 14.55 -8.93 12.81
C THR A 791 13.93 -7.55 12.57
N GLY A 792 13.93 -6.69 13.56
CA GLY A 792 13.54 -5.28 13.44
C GLY A 792 14.74 -4.35 13.30
N LYS A 793 15.77 -4.52 14.12
CA LYS A 793 17.03 -3.76 14.03
C LYS A 793 18.20 -4.58 14.56
N ILE A 794 19.36 -4.37 13.96
CA ILE A 794 20.66 -4.91 14.40
C ILE A 794 21.44 -3.77 15.04
N ARG A 795 21.86 -3.96 16.30
CA ARG A 795 22.74 -3.02 16.97
C ARG A 795 24.18 -3.21 16.51
N GLY A 796 24.70 -2.21 15.82
CA GLY A 796 26.11 -2.18 15.42
C GLY A 796 27.05 -1.98 16.61
N PHE A 797 28.37 -2.19 16.38
CA PHE A 797 29.41 -1.98 17.38
C PHE A 797 29.55 -0.51 17.82
N ASP A 798 29.09 0.43 16.97
CA ASP A 798 29.00 1.87 17.25
C ASP A 798 27.73 2.26 18.04
N GLY A 799 26.90 1.28 18.38
CA GLY A 799 25.66 1.46 19.11
C GLY A 799 24.46 1.92 18.27
N TYR A 800 24.68 2.16 16.96
CA TYR A 800 23.59 2.51 16.04
C TYR A 800 22.70 1.30 15.75
N LEU A 801 21.40 1.55 15.50
CA LEU A 801 20.41 0.52 15.16
C LEU A 801 20.22 0.45 13.65
N TYR A 802 20.95 -0.45 13.03
CA TYR A 802 20.91 -0.68 11.58
C TYR A 802 19.72 -1.51 11.14
N GLU A 803 19.21 -1.25 9.97
CA GLU A 803 18.21 -2.10 9.32
C GLU A 803 18.82 -3.49 9.04
N PRO A 804 18.11 -4.61 9.34
CA PRO A 804 18.64 -5.93 9.07
C PRO A 804 18.78 -6.21 7.57
N CYS A 805 19.93 -6.71 7.16
CA CYS A 805 20.13 -7.36 5.87
C CYS A 805 20.22 -8.87 6.09
N TRP A 806 19.18 -9.60 5.70
CA TRP A 806 19.19 -11.06 5.74
C TRP A 806 20.05 -11.61 4.63
N ILE A 807 21.01 -12.45 4.95
CA ILE A 807 21.92 -13.04 3.98
C ILE A 807 22.13 -14.54 4.31
N ASN A 808 22.11 -15.37 3.24
CA ASN A 808 22.33 -16.80 3.43
C ASN A 808 23.78 -17.07 3.92
N PRO A 809 24.01 -18.09 4.79
CA PRO A 809 25.34 -18.45 5.27
C PRO A 809 26.38 -18.67 4.16
N LYS A 810 26.01 -19.29 3.03
CA LYS A 810 26.90 -19.49 1.88
C LYS A 810 27.38 -18.17 1.26
N ASP A 811 26.43 -17.23 1.07
CA ASP A 811 26.74 -15.91 0.51
C ASP A 811 27.52 -15.04 1.48
N ALA A 812 27.23 -15.17 2.78
CA ALA A 812 27.94 -14.47 3.85
C ALA A 812 29.39 -14.98 4.00
N GLU A 813 29.62 -16.29 3.99
CA GLU A 813 30.94 -16.91 4.07
C GLU A 813 31.82 -16.47 2.89
N ALA A 814 31.27 -16.52 1.67
CA ALA A 814 31.99 -16.09 0.46
C ALA A 814 32.43 -14.61 0.50
N ARG A 815 31.82 -13.80 1.39
CA ARG A 815 32.10 -12.35 1.56
C ARG A 815 32.74 -12.02 2.89
N GLY A 816 33.03 -13.01 3.74
CA GLY A 816 33.59 -12.80 5.09
C GLY A 816 32.66 -12.02 6.01
N ILE A 817 31.34 -12.14 5.85
CA ILE A 817 30.31 -11.42 6.60
C ILE A 817 29.82 -12.29 7.75
N LYS A 818 29.62 -11.70 8.94
CA LYS A 818 29.04 -12.32 10.12
C LYS A 818 27.85 -11.52 10.62
N THR A 819 26.96 -12.17 11.35
CA THR A 819 25.85 -11.48 12.02
C THR A 819 26.38 -10.37 12.93
N GLY A 820 25.82 -9.18 12.82
CA GLY A 820 26.24 -7.98 13.55
C GLY A 820 27.25 -7.09 12.80
N ASP A 821 27.84 -7.57 11.71
CA ASP A 821 28.69 -6.72 10.87
C ASP A 821 27.87 -5.59 10.23
N ILE A 822 28.46 -4.41 10.12
CA ILE A 822 27.90 -3.35 9.30
C ILE A 822 28.24 -3.66 7.83
N VAL A 823 27.23 -3.72 6.98
CA VAL A 823 27.37 -4.03 5.56
C VAL A 823 26.84 -2.91 4.68
N LYS A 824 27.47 -2.77 3.54
CA LYS A 824 27.00 -1.95 2.42
C LYS A 824 26.11 -2.80 1.53
N VAL A 825 24.86 -2.42 1.35
CA VAL A 825 23.98 -2.93 0.29
C VAL A 825 23.99 -1.86 -0.81
N PHE A 826 24.39 -2.21 -2.01
CA PHE A 826 24.63 -1.18 -3.03
C PHE A 826 24.42 -1.66 -4.46
N ASN A 827 24.17 -0.71 -5.31
CA ASN A 827 24.24 -0.81 -6.77
C ASN A 827 24.69 0.53 -7.37
N GLU A 828 24.52 0.74 -8.66
CA GLU A 828 24.91 1.97 -9.37
C GLU A 828 24.19 3.23 -8.84
N ARG A 829 23.05 3.08 -8.14
CA ARG A 829 22.26 4.21 -7.61
C ARG A 829 22.80 4.73 -6.28
N GLY A 830 23.52 3.91 -5.53
CA GLY A 830 24.11 4.34 -4.26
C GLY A 830 24.33 3.22 -3.27
N ILE A 831 24.55 3.61 -2.01
CA ILE A 831 24.92 2.73 -0.90
C ILE A 831 23.96 2.94 0.26
N VAL A 832 23.46 1.83 0.81
CA VAL A 832 22.66 1.80 2.04
C VAL A 832 23.40 0.93 3.06
N LEU A 833 23.63 1.47 4.27
CA LEU A 833 24.26 0.72 5.35
C LEU A 833 23.20 -0.07 6.13
N CYS A 834 23.48 -1.36 6.32
CA CYS A 834 22.62 -2.29 7.04
C CYS A 834 23.44 -3.08 8.09
N GLY A 835 22.74 -3.74 9.01
CA GLY A 835 23.35 -4.74 9.90
C GLY A 835 23.13 -6.14 9.32
N ALA A 836 24.19 -6.91 9.17
CA ALA A 836 24.07 -8.26 8.63
C ALA A 836 23.35 -9.20 9.62
N LEU A 837 22.40 -9.97 9.12
CA LEU A 837 21.72 -11.05 9.81
C LEU A 837 21.87 -12.34 9.00
N VAL A 838 22.91 -13.12 9.34
CA VAL A 838 23.21 -14.37 8.63
C VAL A 838 22.27 -15.47 9.09
N MET A 839 21.47 -16.02 8.15
CA MET A 839 20.48 -17.02 8.48
C MET A 839 20.09 -17.89 7.27
N GLU A 840 19.68 -19.12 7.54
CA GLU A 840 19.23 -20.08 6.51
C GLU A 840 17.79 -19.80 6.01
N ARG A 841 17.13 -18.80 6.57
CA ARG A 841 15.75 -18.40 6.18
C ARG A 841 15.68 -17.62 4.87
N ILE A 842 16.78 -17.32 4.25
CA ILE A 842 16.86 -16.76 2.89
C ILE A 842 17.65 -17.71 2.00
N MET A 843 17.19 -17.94 0.78
CA MET A 843 17.88 -18.82 -0.16
C MET A 843 19.21 -18.22 -0.63
N PRO A 844 20.19 -19.04 -1.02
CA PRO A 844 21.44 -18.55 -1.63
C PRO A 844 21.17 -17.75 -2.92
N GLY A 845 21.94 -16.68 -3.13
CA GLY A 845 21.78 -15.77 -4.28
C GLY A 845 20.73 -14.69 -4.06
N ALA A 846 20.05 -14.70 -2.91
CA ALA A 846 19.08 -13.67 -2.53
C ALA A 846 19.43 -13.02 -1.17
N VAL A 847 19.04 -11.77 -1.01
CA VAL A 847 19.10 -11.02 0.26
C VAL A 847 17.78 -10.32 0.52
N SER A 848 17.52 -9.99 1.79
CA SER A 848 16.30 -9.27 2.18
C SER A 848 16.63 -8.05 3.04
N VAL A 849 16.08 -6.90 2.67
CA VAL A 849 16.06 -5.68 3.48
C VAL A 849 14.66 -5.10 3.43
N ASP A 850 14.05 -4.88 4.58
CA ASP A 850 12.67 -4.41 4.65
C ASP A 850 12.49 -3.00 4.08
N HIS A 851 11.43 -2.82 3.32
CA HIS A 851 10.97 -1.57 2.74
C HIS A 851 10.64 -0.50 3.81
N GLY A 852 10.88 0.78 3.48
CA GLY A 852 10.35 1.91 4.25
C GLY A 852 11.10 2.26 5.53
N ALA A 853 12.38 1.89 5.68
CA ALA A 853 13.19 2.39 6.78
C ALA A 853 13.36 3.93 6.69
N ARG A 854 13.57 4.58 7.83
CA ARG A 854 13.88 6.01 7.86
C ARG A 854 15.25 6.29 7.28
N THR A 855 15.35 7.38 6.58
CA THR A 855 16.64 7.86 6.05
C THR A 855 17.52 8.45 7.15
N ASP A 856 18.80 8.20 7.01
CA ASP A 856 19.88 8.88 7.71
C ASP A 856 21.00 9.20 6.71
N ILE A 857 20.71 10.18 5.83
CA ILE A 857 21.60 10.53 4.72
C ILE A 857 22.91 11.11 5.25
N ILE A 858 24.00 10.43 4.91
CA ILE A 858 25.38 10.87 5.19
C ILE A 858 25.93 11.67 4.00
N ILE A 859 25.77 11.15 2.79
CA ILE A 859 26.14 11.84 1.57
C ILE A 859 24.89 11.96 0.70
N PRO A 860 24.39 13.17 0.46
CA PRO A 860 23.22 13.38 -0.40
C PRO A 860 23.36 12.69 -1.75
N GLY A 861 22.34 11.96 -2.16
CA GLY A 861 22.32 11.23 -3.43
C GLY A 861 23.24 10.00 -3.51
N LYS A 862 23.90 9.57 -2.40
CA LYS A 862 24.92 8.53 -2.50
C LYS A 862 25.00 7.55 -1.33
N LEU A 863 24.87 8.01 -0.09
CA LEU A 863 25.09 7.17 1.10
C LEU A 863 24.06 7.45 2.19
N ASP A 864 23.37 6.39 2.59
CA ASP A 864 22.45 6.38 3.72
C ASP A 864 22.91 5.39 4.80
N ARG A 865 22.77 5.80 6.07
CA ARG A 865 23.03 4.94 7.24
C ARG A 865 21.75 4.38 7.85
N GLY A 866 20.59 4.92 7.48
CA GLY A 866 19.30 4.55 8.05
C GLY A 866 18.75 3.20 7.61
N GLY A 867 19.27 2.65 6.52
CA GLY A 867 18.81 1.38 5.98
C GLY A 867 17.64 1.51 5.01
N ALA A 868 17.37 2.71 4.49
CA ALA A 868 16.27 2.97 3.59
C ALA A 868 16.54 2.40 2.18
N ILE A 869 16.24 1.12 1.99
CA ILE A 869 16.59 0.40 0.75
C ILE A 869 15.94 1.00 -0.50
N ASN A 870 14.81 1.68 -0.36
CA ASN A 870 14.13 2.34 -1.47
C ASN A 870 14.95 3.48 -2.11
N LEU A 871 16.00 3.93 -1.45
CA LEU A 871 16.94 4.90 -2.01
C LEU A 871 17.68 4.37 -3.26
N ILE A 872 17.84 3.05 -3.37
CA ILE A 872 18.56 2.38 -4.45
C ILE A 872 17.71 1.40 -5.27
N THR A 873 16.37 1.39 -5.10
CA THR A 873 15.47 0.62 -5.95
C THR A 873 15.42 1.20 -7.37
N PRO A 874 15.10 0.39 -8.38
CA PRO A 874 14.86 0.92 -9.72
C PRO A 874 13.75 1.99 -9.72
N LYS A 875 13.94 3.01 -10.52
CA LYS A 875 12.89 3.95 -10.86
C LYS A 875 12.11 3.39 -12.03
N GLY A 876 10.91 2.93 -11.83
CA GLY A 876 10.14 2.37 -12.91
C GLY A 876 8.93 1.61 -12.45
N LEU A 877 8.09 1.33 -13.42
CA LEU A 877 6.91 0.49 -13.26
C LEU A 877 7.30 -1.00 -13.39
N THR A 878 6.40 -1.89 -13.02
CA THR A 878 6.62 -3.34 -13.18
C THR A 878 6.84 -3.77 -14.63
N SER A 879 6.28 -3.03 -15.57
CA SER A 879 6.67 -3.02 -16.98
C SER A 879 6.44 -1.64 -17.56
N ARG A 880 6.88 -1.39 -18.77
CA ARG A 880 6.76 -0.07 -19.42
C ARG A 880 5.35 0.54 -19.36
N HIS A 881 4.33 -0.29 -19.34
CA HIS A 881 2.94 0.14 -19.45
C HIS A 881 2.03 -0.40 -18.34
N ALA A 882 2.59 -0.93 -17.27
CA ALA A 882 1.82 -1.41 -16.12
C ALA A 882 1.75 -0.38 -14.99
N GLY A 883 0.72 -0.45 -14.15
CA GLY A 883 0.43 0.56 -13.14
C GLY A 883 1.27 0.55 -11.89
N GLY A 884 1.94 -0.56 -11.57
CA GLY A 884 2.65 -0.72 -10.31
C GLY A 884 4.12 -0.33 -10.39
N GLN A 885 4.69 0.14 -9.30
CA GLN A 885 6.13 0.37 -9.19
C GLN A 885 6.89 -0.94 -8.95
N ALA A 886 8.05 -1.10 -9.60
CA ALA A 886 8.98 -2.20 -9.37
C ALA A 886 9.92 -1.85 -8.21
N THR A 887 9.48 -2.04 -6.98
CA THR A 887 10.25 -1.67 -5.79
C THR A 887 10.96 -2.85 -5.11
N THR A 888 10.98 -4.03 -5.73
CA THR A 888 11.64 -5.25 -5.22
C THR A 888 12.27 -6.06 -6.36
N SER A 889 13.05 -7.05 -5.99
CA SER A 889 13.62 -8.04 -6.94
C SER A 889 14.57 -7.41 -7.98
N PHE A 890 15.53 -6.63 -7.50
CA PHE A 890 16.56 -5.97 -8.31
C PHE A 890 17.98 -6.39 -7.88
N LEU A 891 18.96 -6.13 -8.73
CA LEU A 891 20.34 -6.53 -8.51
C LEU A 891 21.07 -5.60 -7.54
N VAL A 892 21.78 -6.22 -6.59
CA VAL A 892 22.66 -5.56 -5.62
C VAL A 892 23.92 -6.40 -5.37
N ASP A 893 24.94 -5.80 -4.74
CA ASP A 893 25.97 -6.54 -4.00
C ASP A 893 25.93 -6.16 -2.52
N VAL A 894 26.44 -7.05 -1.66
CA VAL A 894 26.56 -6.85 -0.23
C VAL A 894 28.01 -7.06 0.18
N GLN A 895 28.62 -6.05 0.80
CA GLN A 895 29.99 -6.09 1.25
C GLN A 895 30.09 -5.60 2.69
N ARG A 896 31.01 -6.17 3.45
CA ARG A 896 31.34 -5.65 4.79
C ARG A 896 31.90 -4.24 4.65
N ALA A 897 31.36 -3.29 5.43
CA ALA A 897 31.97 -1.97 5.56
C ALA A 897 33.25 -2.08 6.40
N SER A 898 34.40 -1.64 5.86
CA SER A 898 35.64 -1.62 6.61
C SER A 898 35.64 -0.51 7.67
N MET A 899 36.41 -0.69 8.73
CA MET A 899 36.60 0.36 9.73
C MET A 899 37.19 1.63 9.12
N GLU A 900 38.09 1.48 8.15
CA GLU A 900 38.69 2.59 7.42
C GLU A 900 37.66 3.42 6.65
N GLU A 901 36.71 2.75 5.94
CA GLU A 901 35.61 3.42 5.25
C GLU A 901 34.70 4.17 6.22
N LEU A 902 34.32 3.52 7.32
CA LEU A 902 33.43 4.14 8.33
C LEU A 902 34.10 5.36 8.98
N ASP A 903 35.41 5.26 9.32
CA ASP A 903 36.17 6.36 9.88
C ASP A 903 36.41 7.47 8.87
N LYS A 904 36.60 7.13 7.59
CA LYS A 904 36.67 8.10 6.51
C LYS A 904 35.37 8.92 6.43
N TRP A 905 34.22 8.28 6.35
CA TRP A 905 32.94 8.99 6.27
C TRP A 905 32.66 9.83 7.52
N ARG A 906 33.05 9.35 8.70
CA ARG A 906 32.94 10.10 9.97
C ARG A 906 33.78 11.38 9.95
N ARG A 907 34.98 11.34 9.37
CA ARG A 907 35.85 12.51 9.25
C ARG A 907 35.41 13.49 8.16
N GLU A 908 34.96 12.97 7.02
CA GLU A 908 34.57 13.79 5.87
C GLU A 908 33.18 14.44 6.06
N TYR A 909 32.26 13.77 6.79
CA TYR A 909 30.89 14.24 6.99
C TYR A 909 30.53 14.26 8.48
N PRO A 910 31.28 14.99 9.33
CA PRO A 910 31.13 14.93 10.78
C PRO A 910 29.75 15.41 11.26
N GLU A 911 29.18 16.43 10.62
CA GLU A 911 27.86 16.96 11.00
C GLU A 911 26.74 15.93 10.72
N ALA A 912 26.79 15.26 9.59
CA ALA A 912 25.83 14.22 9.26
C ALA A 912 26.00 12.97 10.13
N TRP A 913 27.26 12.57 10.38
CA TRP A 913 27.56 11.36 11.13
C TRP A 913 27.29 11.50 12.63
N ASN A 914 27.61 12.63 13.22
CA ASN A 914 27.55 12.91 14.66
C ASN A 914 26.24 13.61 15.07
N ARG A 915 25.20 13.60 14.23
CA ARG A 915 23.88 14.05 14.64
C ARG A 915 23.46 13.30 15.90
N GLU A 916 22.77 13.97 16.79
CA GLU A 916 22.23 13.37 18.00
C GLU A 916 21.40 12.13 17.68
N TYR A 917 21.60 11.08 18.46
CA TYR A 917 21.00 9.76 18.22
C TYR A 917 20.40 9.23 19.52
N ASP A 918 19.08 9.10 19.54
CA ASP A 918 18.38 8.42 20.63
C ASP A 918 18.46 6.90 20.46
N ARG A 919 19.20 6.27 21.32
CA ARG A 919 19.42 4.81 21.30
C ARG A 919 18.15 4.01 21.53
N ALA A 920 17.17 4.52 22.28
CA ALA A 920 15.94 3.80 22.56
C ALA A 920 14.99 3.78 21.36
N SER A 921 14.81 4.91 20.67
CA SER A 921 13.94 4.99 19.50
C SER A 921 14.66 4.62 18.20
N GLY A 922 15.99 4.65 18.15
CA GLY A 922 16.77 4.51 16.94
C GLY A 922 16.67 5.69 15.99
N LEU A 923 16.23 6.85 16.50
CA LEU A 923 16.11 8.08 15.74
C LEU A 923 17.29 8.98 15.99
N LYS A 924 17.67 9.78 15.00
CA LYS A 924 18.47 10.97 15.25
C LYS A 924 17.56 12.03 15.85
N ALA A 925 17.98 12.58 16.99
CA ALA A 925 17.30 13.69 17.57
C ALA A 925 17.39 14.90 16.63
N ASN A 926 16.42 15.73 16.74
CA ASN A 926 16.11 16.72 15.80
C ASN A 926 17.08 17.89 15.72
N ALA A 927 17.34 18.33 14.55
CA ALA A 927 18.26 19.44 14.25
C ALA A 927 17.55 20.80 14.22
N TRP A 928 16.57 21.06 15.09
CA TRP A 928 15.90 22.35 15.16
C TRP A 928 16.35 23.21 16.31
N VAL A 929 16.21 24.50 16.17
CA VAL A 929 16.57 25.51 17.19
C VAL A 929 15.41 26.47 17.42
N GLU A 930 15.30 27.00 18.61
CA GLU A 930 14.32 28.04 18.89
C GLU A 930 14.91 29.44 18.60
N ARG A 931 14.11 30.30 17.99
CA ARG A 931 14.47 31.68 17.78
C ARG A 931 14.77 32.38 19.12
N GLY A 932 15.84 33.12 19.20
CA GLY A 932 16.19 33.94 20.36
C GLY A 932 16.93 33.21 21.46
N LYS A 933 17.44 32.05 21.26
CA LYS A 933 18.40 31.36 22.13
C LYS A 933 19.81 31.43 21.61
#